data_5aa05ef934de1d2d06ec6a866303050a
#
_entry.id   5aa05ef934de1d2d06ec6a866303050a
#
_cell.length_a   1.000
_cell.length_b   1.000
_cell.length_c   1.000
_cell.angle_alpha   90.00
_cell.angle_beta   90.00
_cell.angle_gamma   90.00
#
_symmetry.space_group_name_H-M   'P 1'
#
loop_
_entity.id
_entity.type
_entity.pdbx_description
1 polymer ?
#
loop_
_entity_poly.entity_id
_entity_poly.type
_entity_poly.pdbx_seq_one_letter_code
_entity_poly.pdbx_strand_id
1 'polypeptide(L)'
;DNKILIANAKKFDEGIVEGNIYRIGVVGKIEGAMRILDGVLKITVSTSERGFINSIQKHSDFTLCQVDSITEINSDVERADVSNNFRTEIPVQPLTAKLVKEAEDVGQLCDVLGDKVVRAFDDKRKILEETDIYERTVVTIAFMEKEIERANVKNEIMNRARANMEEAQKEYFLREELKAINEELGDKSGVGEEINGYREKMKKLNMPQYAVDKLEKEFERLKRSQQGAQEGSIIRDYIDNVLSLPWGIYSKESKDLKKAERILNKDHYGLEKVKERIVEFLAVKAATDNINAPILCLVGPPGVGKTSIAKSMARALGREYVRMSLGGISDEAEIRGHRRTYLGAMPGRIIAAMRQAGASNPLILLDEIDKIGKDYKGDPAAAFLEVLDAEQNVNFRDNYLEMPYDLSKVLFICTANSLDTIPGPLRDRLEIVELSSYTAEEKQHIAEEFLIPKQLKANGLTKSQLRFKKDAVADMIESYTREAGVRSLERLVGAVCRKVVKERIHSTKLVTVTKKNITDYLGRRRFKPETINAKDEVGICRGLAWTSVGGCTLSVEVNILKGKGNFKITGNVGKVMEESYNAALSYIRANAEELGVDIDFEHTDVHIHIPEGATPKDGPSAGITMATAMVSAMKKVPVRSDIAMTGEISIRGKVMPIGGLKEKVLAAKRAGVKKIIIPVENAPDLEEIPEYGKENIEFVLAEQMNDVLSNSLV
;
A
#
# COMPACT_ATOMS: atom_id res chain seq x y z
N ASP A 1 -59.99 40.21 -3.70
CA ASP A 1 -59.86 38.79 -3.26
C ASP A 1 -58.52 38.63 -2.55
N ASN A 2 -58.58 38.34 -1.22
CA ASN A 2 -57.40 38.14 -0.38
C ASN A 2 -56.79 36.70 -0.54
N LYS A 3 -56.73 36.22 -1.79
CA LYS A 3 -56.16 34.91 -2.05
C LYS A 3 -54.63 35.00 -2.20
N ILE A 4 -53.90 34.11 -1.63
CA ILE A 4 -52.44 34.00 -1.71
C ILE A 4 -52.07 32.56 -2.11
N LEU A 5 -51.01 32.47 -2.91
CA LEU A 5 -50.39 31.16 -3.22
C LEU A 5 -49.15 30.95 -2.35
N ILE A 6 -49.10 29.83 -1.69
CA ILE A 6 -47.94 29.40 -0.95
C ILE A 6 -47.24 28.30 -1.75
N ALA A 7 -46.01 28.55 -2.23
CA ALA A 7 -45.22 27.62 -2.97
C ALA A 7 -43.78 27.58 -2.45
N ASN A 8 -43.12 26.47 -2.57
CA ASN A 8 -41.77 26.26 -2.10
C ASN A 8 -40.73 26.69 -3.16
N ALA A 9 -39.64 27.33 -2.74
CA ALA A 9 -38.49 27.61 -3.59
C ALA A 9 -37.50 26.41 -3.58
N LYS A 10 -36.84 26.18 -4.73
CA LYS A 10 -35.80 25.17 -4.86
C LYS A 10 -34.50 25.63 -4.19
N LYS A 11 -34.19 26.93 -4.29
CA LYS A 11 -33.04 27.57 -3.65
C LYS A 11 -33.46 28.91 -3.04
N PHE A 12 -33.09 29.11 -1.79
CA PHE A 12 -33.48 30.33 -1.03
C PHE A 12 -32.87 31.63 -1.56
N ASP A 13 -31.68 31.58 -2.17
CA ASP A 13 -30.90 32.77 -2.55
C ASP A 13 -31.24 33.30 -3.95
N GLU A 14 -32.01 32.59 -4.75
CA GLU A 14 -32.26 32.97 -6.16
C GLU A 14 -33.58 33.79 -6.37
N GLY A 15 -34.33 34.03 -5.32
CA GLY A 15 -35.60 34.78 -5.36
C GLY A 15 -36.73 34.10 -6.15
N ILE A 16 -37.85 34.81 -6.35
CA ILE A 16 -39.02 34.30 -7.07
C ILE A 16 -38.75 34.40 -8.58
N VAL A 17 -38.28 33.29 -9.16
CA VAL A 17 -38.03 33.11 -10.60
C VAL A 17 -38.69 31.82 -11.02
N GLU A 18 -39.26 31.76 -12.22
CA GLU A 18 -40.05 30.62 -12.72
C GLU A 18 -39.30 29.25 -12.63
N GLY A 19 -37.98 29.24 -12.80
CA GLY A 19 -37.15 28.04 -12.68
C GLY A 19 -36.85 27.61 -11.23
N ASN A 20 -37.02 28.51 -10.25
CA ASN A 20 -36.63 28.30 -8.86
C ASN A 20 -37.80 27.92 -7.93
N ILE A 21 -39.02 27.87 -8.43
CA ILE A 21 -40.22 27.53 -7.64
C ILE A 21 -40.72 26.15 -8.07
N TYR A 22 -41.20 25.38 -7.14
CA TYR A 22 -41.94 24.14 -7.42
C TYR A 22 -43.32 24.48 -7.97
N ARG A 23 -43.77 23.77 -9.00
CA ARG A 23 -44.99 24.12 -9.74
C ARG A 23 -46.28 23.81 -9.00
N ILE A 24 -46.27 23.00 -7.97
CA ILE A 24 -47.44 22.74 -7.12
C ILE A 24 -47.27 23.52 -5.83
N GLY A 25 -48.30 24.28 -5.50
CA GLY A 25 -48.43 25.04 -4.29
C GLY A 25 -49.84 24.93 -3.68
N VAL A 26 -50.05 25.64 -2.61
CA VAL A 26 -51.35 25.68 -1.93
C VAL A 26 -51.95 27.06 -1.99
N VAL A 27 -53.17 27.17 -2.48
CA VAL A 27 -53.93 28.39 -2.49
C VAL A 27 -54.67 28.58 -1.15
N GLY A 28 -54.54 29.75 -0.59
CA GLY A 28 -55.18 30.06 0.69
C GLY A 28 -55.65 31.51 0.76
N LYS A 29 -56.37 31.84 1.82
CA LYS A 29 -56.89 33.18 2.16
C LYS A 29 -56.18 33.69 3.40
N ILE A 30 -55.70 34.93 3.35
CA ILE A 30 -55.11 35.59 4.52
C ILE A 30 -56.22 35.95 5.49
N GLU A 31 -56.18 35.36 6.69
CA GLU A 31 -57.13 35.63 7.76
C GLU A 31 -56.65 36.70 8.74
N GLY A 32 -55.32 36.84 8.88
CA GLY A 32 -54.78 37.84 9.76
C GLY A 32 -53.29 38.08 9.48
N ALA A 33 -52.86 39.30 9.75
CA ALA A 33 -51.45 39.68 9.70
C ALA A 33 -51.09 40.49 10.95
N MET A 34 -50.05 40.09 11.67
CA MET A 34 -49.58 40.75 12.88
C MET A 34 -48.07 41.04 12.77
N ARG A 35 -47.67 42.28 13.04
CA ARG A 35 -46.25 42.65 13.18
C ARG A 35 -45.73 42.23 14.54
N ILE A 36 -44.66 41.43 14.55
CA ILE A 36 -43.91 41.06 15.74
C ILE A 36 -42.72 41.99 15.89
N LEU A 37 -42.13 42.09 17.07
CA LEU A 37 -40.88 42.80 17.34
C LEU A 37 -39.78 42.35 16.33
N ASP A 38 -38.92 43.28 15.89
CA ASP A 38 -37.86 43.13 14.89
C ASP A 38 -38.28 43.12 13.41
N GLY A 39 -39.46 43.65 13.08
CA GLY A 39 -39.88 43.81 11.68
C GLY A 39 -40.43 42.53 11.02
N VAL A 40 -40.56 41.44 11.75
CA VAL A 40 -41.12 40.20 11.27
C VAL A 40 -42.65 40.29 11.20
N LEU A 41 -43.22 39.92 10.06
CA LEU A 41 -44.67 39.86 9.84
C LEU A 41 -45.13 38.41 9.98
N LYS A 42 -46.01 38.14 10.96
CA LYS A 42 -46.72 36.88 11.11
C LYS A 42 -48.03 36.92 10.35
N ILE A 43 -48.17 36.07 9.35
CA ILE A 43 -49.38 35.97 8.53
C ILE A 43 -50.05 34.63 8.87
N THR A 44 -51.35 34.67 9.15
CA THR A 44 -52.20 33.47 9.31
C THR A 44 -52.96 33.28 8.01
N VAL A 45 -52.79 32.11 7.40
CA VAL A 45 -53.43 31.75 6.14
C VAL A 45 -54.26 30.50 6.33
N SER A 46 -55.51 30.58 5.89
CA SER A 46 -56.37 29.41 5.76
C SER A 46 -56.22 28.84 4.36
N THR A 47 -55.73 27.62 4.26
CA THR A 47 -55.48 26.94 2.98
C THR A 47 -56.73 26.24 2.50
N SER A 48 -57.03 26.30 1.19
CA SER A 48 -58.29 25.78 0.63
C SER A 48 -58.07 24.68 -0.42
N GLU A 49 -57.12 24.83 -1.28
CA GLU A 49 -56.94 23.93 -2.44
C GLU A 49 -55.49 23.88 -2.92
N ARG A 50 -55.11 22.85 -3.65
CA ARG A 50 -53.85 22.75 -4.36
C ARG A 50 -53.97 23.45 -5.70
N GLY A 51 -52.89 24.12 -6.11
CA GLY A 51 -52.83 24.83 -7.36
C GLY A 51 -51.57 24.54 -8.17
N PHE A 52 -51.71 24.38 -9.47
CA PHE A 52 -50.63 24.25 -10.40
C PHE A 52 -50.26 25.62 -10.98
N ILE A 53 -49.01 25.99 -10.87
CA ILE A 53 -48.51 27.28 -11.33
C ILE A 53 -48.18 27.20 -12.83
N ASN A 54 -48.97 27.92 -13.64
CA ASN A 54 -48.81 27.98 -15.07
C ASN A 54 -47.76 29.07 -15.47
N SER A 55 -47.87 30.25 -14.89
CA SER A 55 -46.97 31.35 -15.13
C SER A 55 -46.80 32.26 -13.93
N ILE A 56 -45.64 32.92 -13.86
CA ILE A 56 -45.27 33.85 -12.81
C ILE A 56 -44.94 35.18 -13.45
N GLN A 57 -45.65 36.26 -13.06
CA GLN A 57 -45.41 37.61 -13.49
C GLN A 57 -44.95 38.47 -12.31
N LYS A 58 -43.73 38.98 -12.40
CA LYS A 58 -43.16 39.83 -11.35
C LYS A 58 -43.46 41.32 -11.60
N HIS A 59 -44.09 41.94 -10.65
CA HIS A 59 -44.30 43.40 -10.60
C HIS A 59 -43.34 44.02 -9.57
N SER A 60 -43.25 45.36 -9.52
CA SER A 60 -42.37 46.06 -8.60
C SER A 60 -42.62 45.73 -7.13
N ASP A 61 -43.88 45.60 -6.74
CA ASP A 61 -44.29 45.47 -5.33
C ASP A 61 -44.88 44.12 -4.98
N PHE A 62 -45.19 43.27 -5.95
CA PHE A 62 -45.80 41.94 -5.76
C PHE A 62 -45.52 41.03 -6.95
N THR A 63 -45.77 39.77 -6.76
CA THR A 63 -45.68 38.76 -7.82
C THR A 63 -47.04 38.13 -8.03
N LEU A 64 -47.53 38.10 -9.26
CA LEU A 64 -48.77 37.42 -9.66
C LEU A 64 -48.42 36.04 -10.24
N CYS A 65 -49.25 35.07 -9.86
CA CYS A 65 -49.17 33.72 -10.41
C CYS A 65 -50.52 33.36 -11.05
N GLN A 66 -50.46 32.84 -12.26
CA GLN A 66 -51.63 32.17 -12.84
C GLN A 66 -51.63 30.74 -12.35
N VAL A 67 -52.72 30.37 -11.67
CA VAL A 67 -52.83 29.06 -11.00
C VAL A 67 -54.08 28.37 -11.45
N ASP A 68 -53.96 27.13 -11.90
CA ASP A 68 -55.10 26.25 -12.13
C ASP A 68 -55.36 25.40 -10.86
N SER A 69 -56.62 25.32 -10.46
CA SER A 69 -57.00 24.45 -9.34
C SER A 69 -56.75 22.95 -9.73
N ILE A 70 -56.11 22.21 -8.88
CA ILE A 70 -55.87 20.80 -9.09
C ILE A 70 -57.07 20.04 -8.51
N THR A 71 -57.78 19.35 -9.39
CA THR A 71 -58.84 18.40 -8.95
C THR A 71 -58.18 17.13 -8.50
N GLU A 72 -58.40 16.74 -7.25
CA GLU A 72 -57.90 15.48 -6.73
C GLU A 72 -58.63 14.30 -7.38
N ILE A 73 -57.88 13.26 -7.75
CA ILE A 73 -58.42 12.03 -8.29
C ILE A 73 -58.88 11.18 -7.10
N ASN A 74 -60.17 10.98 -6.99
CA ASN A 74 -60.76 10.24 -5.89
C ASN A 74 -60.77 8.74 -6.27
N SER A 75 -59.87 7.98 -5.73
CA SER A 75 -59.91 6.51 -5.77
C SER A 75 -60.63 6.03 -4.50
N ASP A 76 -61.35 4.90 -4.56
CA ASP A 76 -62.18 4.31 -3.49
C ASP A 76 -61.34 3.87 -2.26
N VAL A 77 -60.59 4.80 -1.63
CA VAL A 77 -59.82 4.53 -0.42
C VAL A 77 -60.66 4.88 0.81
N GLU A 78 -61.09 3.88 1.56
CA GLU A 78 -61.85 4.11 2.78
C GLU A 78 -60.92 4.68 3.89
N ARG A 79 -61.36 5.75 4.54
CA ARG A 79 -60.68 6.41 5.67
C ARG A 79 -60.33 5.43 6.80
N ALA A 80 -61.12 4.37 7.00
CA ALA A 80 -60.94 3.38 8.03
C ALA A 80 -59.63 2.59 7.87
N ASP A 81 -59.25 2.26 6.64
CA ASP A 81 -58.03 1.47 6.37
C ASP A 81 -56.75 2.27 6.66
N VAL A 82 -56.75 3.54 6.30
CA VAL A 82 -55.59 4.43 6.59
C VAL A 82 -55.49 4.73 8.09
N SER A 83 -56.61 5.02 8.77
CA SER A 83 -56.58 5.39 10.20
C SER A 83 -56.23 4.23 11.13
N ASN A 84 -56.56 2.98 10.79
CA ASN A 84 -56.26 1.82 11.62
C ASN A 84 -54.74 1.47 11.57
N ASN A 85 -54.06 1.61 10.43
CA ASN A 85 -52.63 1.39 10.32
C ASN A 85 -51.80 2.44 11.09
N PHE A 86 -52.34 3.64 11.31
CA PHE A 86 -51.63 4.73 12.00
C PHE A 86 -51.87 4.80 13.51
N ARG A 87 -52.80 4.03 14.06
CA ARG A 87 -53.21 4.17 15.48
C ARG A 87 -52.28 3.52 16.49
N THR A 88 -51.37 2.66 16.08
CA THR A 88 -50.76 1.71 17.02
C THR A 88 -49.33 1.98 17.45
N GLU A 89 -48.52 2.78 16.77
CA GLU A 89 -47.07 2.79 17.07
C GLU A 89 -46.34 4.15 17.12
N ILE A 90 -46.97 5.28 16.74
CA ILE A 90 -46.26 6.57 16.80
C ILE A 90 -46.73 7.37 18.03
N PRO A 91 -45.81 7.83 18.89
CA PRO A 91 -46.12 8.81 19.91
C PRO A 91 -46.39 10.17 19.25
N VAL A 92 -47.62 10.39 18.84
CA VAL A 92 -48.06 11.68 18.23
C VAL A 92 -48.36 12.63 19.36
N GLN A 93 -47.96 13.89 19.21
CA GLN A 93 -48.35 14.93 20.17
C GLN A 93 -49.89 15.06 20.29
N PRO A 94 -50.44 15.40 21.46
CA PRO A 94 -51.90 15.47 21.68
C PRO A 94 -52.63 16.33 20.64
N LEU A 95 -52.00 17.41 20.18
CA LEU A 95 -52.56 18.31 19.17
C LEU A 95 -52.65 17.64 17.78
N THR A 96 -51.64 16.86 17.40
CA THR A 96 -51.67 16.10 16.12
C THR A 96 -52.74 15.01 16.15
N ALA A 97 -52.91 14.30 17.27
CA ALA A 97 -53.96 13.31 17.44
C ALA A 97 -55.38 13.91 17.31
N LYS A 98 -55.54 15.17 17.72
CA LYS A 98 -56.80 15.91 17.55
C LYS A 98 -57.05 16.21 16.05
N LEU A 99 -56.07 16.77 15.34
CA LEU A 99 -56.18 17.07 13.92
C LEU A 99 -56.42 15.84 13.03
N VAL A 100 -55.80 14.71 13.37
CA VAL A 100 -56.05 13.43 12.71
C VAL A 100 -57.50 12.95 12.87
N LYS A 101 -58.15 13.24 14.03
CA LYS A 101 -59.57 12.91 14.27
C LYS A 101 -60.51 13.88 13.53
N GLU A 102 -60.13 15.12 13.34
CA GLU A 102 -60.94 16.17 12.71
C GLU A 102 -60.81 16.18 11.17
N ALA A 103 -59.89 15.40 10.57
CA ALA A 103 -59.77 15.29 9.12
C ALA A 103 -61.04 14.71 8.48
N GLU A 104 -61.60 15.38 7.48
CA GLU A 104 -62.88 15.05 6.85
C GLU A 104 -62.77 13.89 5.86
N ASP A 105 -61.66 13.83 5.12
CA ASP A 105 -61.36 12.81 4.12
C ASP A 105 -59.95 12.25 4.26
N VAL A 106 -59.62 11.23 3.44
CA VAL A 106 -58.29 10.56 3.44
C VAL A 106 -57.18 11.48 2.91
N GLY A 107 -57.48 12.34 1.92
CA GLY A 107 -56.54 13.28 1.38
C GLY A 107 -56.05 14.29 2.44
N GLN A 108 -57.03 14.87 3.17
CA GLN A 108 -56.75 15.77 4.29
C GLN A 108 -55.99 15.07 5.43
N LEU A 109 -56.30 13.81 5.69
CA LEU A 109 -55.57 13.00 6.66
C LEU A 109 -54.09 12.85 6.28
N CYS A 110 -53.79 12.54 5.00
CA CYS A 110 -52.44 12.44 4.49
C CYS A 110 -51.69 13.77 4.59
N ASP A 111 -52.33 14.89 4.33
CA ASP A 111 -51.75 16.24 4.44
C ASP A 111 -51.40 16.58 5.89
N VAL A 112 -52.30 16.30 6.83
CA VAL A 112 -52.07 16.51 8.27
C VAL A 112 -50.90 15.65 8.76
N LEU A 113 -50.83 14.39 8.37
CA LEU A 113 -49.73 13.47 8.73
C LEU A 113 -48.40 13.89 8.07
N GLY A 114 -48.47 14.26 6.80
CA GLY A 114 -47.31 14.77 6.08
C GLY A 114 -46.72 16.01 6.74
N ASP A 115 -47.57 16.97 7.17
CA ASP A 115 -47.08 18.17 7.84
C ASP A 115 -46.56 17.93 9.27
N LYS A 116 -47.27 17.16 10.08
CA LYS A 116 -46.98 17.07 11.52
C LYS A 116 -46.00 15.95 11.89
N VAL A 117 -45.91 14.91 11.09
CA VAL A 117 -45.12 13.71 11.42
C VAL A 117 -43.87 13.56 10.53
N VAL A 118 -44.05 13.70 9.24
CA VAL A 118 -42.91 13.63 8.29
C VAL A 118 -41.95 14.81 8.48
N ARG A 119 -40.68 14.57 8.66
CA ARG A 119 -39.69 15.64 8.96
C ARG A 119 -38.94 16.16 7.74
N ALA A 120 -38.65 15.28 6.80
CA ALA A 120 -37.89 15.64 5.63
C ALA A 120 -38.71 16.51 4.66
N PHE A 121 -38.15 17.66 4.26
CA PHE A 121 -38.82 18.59 3.35
C PHE A 121 -39.20 17.92 2.02
N ASP A 122 -38.29 17.18 1.40
CA ASP A 122 -38.53 16.49 0.13
C ASP A 122 -39.64 15.42 0.22
N ASP A 123 -39.72 14.74 1.35
CA ASP A 123 -40.77 13.75 1.60
C ASP A 123 -42.14 14.43 1.78
N LYS A 124 -42.20 15.57 2.50
CA LYS A 124 -43.44 16.41 2.60
C LYS A 124 -43.87 16.93 1.23
N ARG A 125 -42.93 17.35 0.43
CA ARG A 125 -43.17 17.86 -0.93
C ARG A 125 -43.79 16.80 -1.83
N LYS A 126 -43.31 15.56 -1.79
CA LYS A 126 -43.89 14.45 -2.56
C LYS A 126 -45.32 14.15 -2.19
N ILE A 127 -45.69 14.24 -0.90
CA ILE A 127 -47.08 14.11 -0.46
C ILE A 127 -47.93 15.25 -1.03
N LEU A 128 -47.41 16.49 -1.05
CA LEU A 128 -48.13 17.63 -1.59
C LEU A 128 -48.33 17.56 -3.11
N GLU A 129 -47.32 17.04 -3.84
CA GLU A 129 -47.32 16.96 -5.32
C GLU A 129 -48.18 15.81 -5.84
N GLU A 130 -48.45 14.79 -5.02
CA GLU A 130 -49.27 13.66 -5.43
C GLU A 130 -50.78 14.02 -5.44
N THR A 131 -51.39 13.88 -6.61
CA THR A 131 -52.78 14.27 -6.84
C THR A 131 -53.76 13.10 -6.75
N ASP A 132 -53.30 11.88 -6.90
CA ASP A 132 -54.09 10.68 -6.68
C ASP A 132 -54.11 10.36 -5.18
N ILE A 133 -55.31 10.25 -4.57
CA ILE A 133 -55.49 10.02 -3.14
C ILE A 133 -54.93 8.67 -2.72
N TYR A 134 -55.06 7.63 -3.58
CA TYR A 134 -54.54 6.31 -3.28
C TYR A 134 -52.99 6.33 -3.25
N GLU A 135 -52.37 6.84 -4.29
CA GLU A 135 -50.89 6.93 -4.39
C GLU A 135 -50.33 7.83 -3.28
N ARG A 136 -51.02 8.94 -2.95
CA ARG A 136 -50.64 9.80 -1.82
C ARG A 136 -50.69 9.04 -0.48
N THR A 137 -51.70 8.19 -0.32
CA THR A 137 -51.82 7.35 0.89
C THR A 137 -50.65 6.39 0.99
N VAL A 138 -50.31 5.69 -0.09
CA VAL A 138 -49.18 4.75 -0.15
C VAL A 138 -47.88 5.46 0.18
N VAL A 139 -47.61 6.63 -0.44
CA VAL A 139 -46.41 7.44 -0.21
C VAL A 139 -46.36 7.94 1.23
N THR A 140 -47.50 8.35 1.81
CA THR A 140 -47.60 8.82 3.20
C THR A 140 -47.28 7.67 4.17
N ILE A 141 -47.84 6.48 3.96
CA ILE A 141 -47.53 5.28 4.76
C ILE A 141 -46.03 4.98 4.73
N ALA A 142 -45.42 4.92 3.57
CA ALA A 142 -43.99 4.62 3.44
C ALA A 142 -43.11 5.63 4.21
N PHE A 143 -43.49 6.92 4.18
CA PHE A 143 -42.72 7.93 4.94
C PHE A 143 -42.99 7.85 6.45
N MET A 144 -44.19 7.43 6.85
CA MET A 144 -44.50 7.19 8.25
C MET A 144 -43.72 6.00 8.81
N GLU A 145 -43.60 4.89 8.10
CA GLU A 145 -42.80 3.74 8.51
C GLU A 145 -41.34 4.14 8.73
N LYS A 146 -40.78 4.94 7.84
CA LYS A 146 -39.43 5.50 7.98
C LYS A 146 -39.25 6.38 9.23
N GLU A 147 -40.25 7.17 9.59
CA GLU A 147 -40.20 7.99 10.82
C GLU A 147 -40.39 7.14 12.10
N ILE A 148 -41.18 6.08 12.03
CA ILE A 148 -41.32 5.09 13.12
C ILE A 148 -39.97 4.41 13.37
N GLU A 149 -39.34 3.89 12.33
CA GLU A 149 -38.04 3.23 12.45
C GLU A 149 -36.98 4.18 13.07
N ARG A 150 -36.97 5.43 12.64
CA ARG A 150 -36.06 6.46 13.22
C ARG A 150 -36.37 6.72 14.70
N ALA A 151 -37.65 6.74 15.09
CA ALA A 151 -38.06 6.94 16.47
C ALA A 151 -37.62 5.75 17.35
N ASN A 152 -37.81 4.51 16.85
CA ASN A 152 -37.38 3.31 17.54
C ASN A 152 -35.88 3.25 17.77
N VAL A 153 -35.09 3.52 16.74
CA VAL A 153 -33.61 3.60 16.87
C VAL A 153 -33.19 4.67 17.88
N LYS A 154 -33.82 5.83 17.86
CA LYS A 154 -33.52 6.90 18.82
C LYS A 154 -33.85 6.48 20.27
N ASN A 155 -35.01 5.81 20.49
CA ASN A 155 -35.39 5.32 21.79
C ASN A 155 -34.45 4.23 22.30
N GLU A 156 -34.00 3.33 21.42
CA GLU A 156 -33.02 2.31 21.77
C GLU A 156 -31.67 2.93 22.20
N ILE A 157 -31.21 3.92 21.46
CA ILE A 157 -29.97 4.66 21.82
C ILE A 157 -30.14 5.37 23.17
N MET A 158 -31.26 6.03 23.39
CA MET A 158 -31.51 6.70 24.67
C MET A 158 -31.62 5.72 25.85
N ASN A 159 -32.24 4.57 25.65
CA ASN A 159 -32.32 3.54 26.69
C ASN A 159 -30.99 2.94 27.03
N ARG A 160 -30.13 2.68 26.01
CA ARG A 160 -28.73 2.25 26.22
C ARG A 160 -27.91 3.31 26.94
N ALA A 161 -28.07 4.57 26.54
CA ALA A 161 -27.37 5.67 27.22
C ALA A 161 -27.77 5.82 28.69
N ARG A 162 -29.08 5.64 28.99
CA ARG A 162 -29.60 5.68 30.35
C ARG A 162 -29.09 4.51 31.19
N ALA A 163 -29.09 3.30 30.65
CA ALA A 163 -28.54 2.13 31.32
C ALA A 163 -27.05 2.28 31.62
N ASN A 164 -26.26 2.79 30.66
CA ASN A 164 -24.83 3.05 30.86
C ASN A 164 -24.59 4.15 31.94
N MET A 165 -25.44 5.18 32.00
CA MET A 165 -25.37 6.21 33.04
C MET A 165 -25.71 5.67 34.43
N GLU A 166 -26.71 4.83 34.54
CA GLU A 166 -27.11 4.19 35.81
C GLU A 166 -26.02 3.23 36.31
N GLU A 167 -25.40 2.47 35.38
CA GLU A 167 -24.29 1.58 35.71
C GLU A 167 -23.03 2.38 36.15
N ALA A 168 -22.69 3.47 35.44
CA ALA A 168 -21.61 4.35 35.83
C ALA A 168 -21.83 5.05 37.18
N GLN A 169 -23.09 5.47 37.48
CA GLN A 169 -23.44 6.02 38.80
C GLN A 169 -23.32 4.98 39.92
N LYS A 170 -23.76 3.76 39.65
CA LYS A 170 -23.65 2.66 40.61
C LYS A 170 -22.18 2.30 40.87
N GLU A 171 -21.36 2.25 39.82
CA GLU A 171 -19.93 2.02 39.97
C GLU A 171 -19.24 3.14 40.74
N TYR A 172 -19.61 4.39 40.47
CA TYR A 172 -19.11 5.54 41.22
C TYR A 172 -19.48 5.47 42.72
N PHE A 173 -20.76 5.14 43.06
CA PHE A 173 -21.24 4.98 44.42
C PHE A 173 -20.47 3.86 45.16
N LEU A 174 -20.32 2.70 44.51
CA LEU A 174 -19.55 1.58 45.07
C LEU A 174 -18.08 1.91 45.29
N ARG A 175 -17.47 2.74 44.46
CA ARG A 175 -16.09 3.22 44.63
C ARG A 175 -15.96 4.19 45.77
N GLU A 176 -16.90 5.11 45.96
CA GLU A 176 -16.91 6.03 47.10
C GLU A 176 -17.20 5.30 48.42
N GLU A 177 -18.04 4.29 48.42
CA GLU A 177 -18.31 3.44 49.57
C GLU A 177 -17.09 2.60 49.96
N LEU A 178 -16.39 2.00 48.99
CA LEU A 178 -15.10 1.33 49.19
C LEU A 178 -14.03 2.28 49.73
N LYS A 179 -14.02 3.53 49.25
CA LYS A 179 -13.08 4.54 49.70
C LYS A 179 -13.34 4.94 51.19
N ALA A 180 -14.62 5.14 51.55
CA ALA A 180 -15.02 5.44 52.90
C ALA A 180 -14.70 4.27 53.85
N ILE A 181 -14.91 3.03 53.45
CA ILE A 181 -14.60 1.82 54.20
C ILE A 181 -13.08 1.68 54.36
N ASN A 182 -12.28 1.93 53.30
CA ASN A 182 -10.82 1.91 53.37
C ASN A 182 -10.26 3.03 54.25
N GLU A 183 -10.88 4.22 54.27
CA GLU A 183 -10.52 5.31 55.16
C GLU A 183 -10.82 4.99 56.66
N GLU A 184 -11.96 4.32 56.92
CA GLU A 184 -12.32 3.88 58.30
C GLU A 184 -11.45 2.71 58.83
N LEU A 185 -11.07 1.78 57.94
CA LEU A 185 -10.17 0.66 58.26
C LEU A 185 -8.70 1.05 58.46
N GLY A 186 -8.37 2.31 58.22
CA GLY A 186 -6.99 2.81 58.38
C GLY A 186 -6.01 2.32 57.32
N ASP A 187 -6.52 1.69 56.29
CA ASP A 187 -5.74 1.20 55.15
C ASP A 187 -5.53 2.36 54.16
N LYS A 188 -4.42 3.03 54.35
CA LYS A 188 -3.99 4.16 53.51
C LYS A 188 -3.71 3.64 52.13
N SER A 189 -4.78 3.63 51.32
CA SER A 189 -4.75 3.51 49.86
C SER A 189 -4.18 2.18 49.28
N GLY A 190 -4.98 1.45 48.49
CA GLY A 190 -4.50 0.36 47.65
C GLY A 190 -3.36 0.75 46.69
N VAL A 191 -3.04 2.03 46.59
CA VAL A 191 -1.85 2.60 45.95
C VAL A 191 -0.56 2.16 46.64
N GLY A 192 -0.57 1.94 47.96
CA GLY A 192 0.61 1.45 48.70
C GLY A 192 0.98 0.01 48.30
N GLU A 193 0.01 -0.87 48.20
CA GLU A 193 0.22 -2.24 47.73
C GLU A 193 0.61 -2.27 46.26
N GLU A 194 0.01 -1.44 45.42
CA GLU A 194 0.33 -1.29 44.01
C GLU A 194 1.81 -0.87 43.85
N ILE A 195 2.27 0.12 44.56
CA ILE A 195 3.67 0.57 44.56
C ILE A 195 4.61 -0.53 45.04
N ASN A 196 4.25 -1.29 46.07
CA ASN A 196 5.05 -2.42 46.54
C ASN A 196 5.15 -3.49 45.44
N GLY A 197 4.06 -3.77 44.69
CA GLY A 197 4.07 -4.65 43.54
C GLY A 197 5.00 -4.16 42.43
N TYR A 198 5.04 -2.86 42.14
CA TYR A 198 5.98 -2.26 41.21
C TYR A 198 7.44 -2.36 41.68
N ARG A 199 7.71 -2.14 42.97
CA ARG A 199 9.04 -2.31 43.55
C ARG A 199 9.53 -3.76 43.48
N GLU A 200 8.66 -4.74 43.67
CA GLU A 200 9.03 -6.14 43.50
C GLU A 200 9.36 -6.49 42.05
N LYS A 201 8.61 -5.97 41.09
CA LYS A 201 8.95 -6.10 39.66
C LYS A 201 10.28 -5.44 39.33
N MET A 202 10.51 -4.21 39.84
CA MET A 202 11.76 -3.46 39.65
C MET A 202 12.99 -4.20 40.21
N LYS A 203 12.87 -4.85 41.38
CA LYS A 203 13.96 -5.65 41.97
C LYS A 203 14.37 -6.88 41.14
N LYS A 204 13.45 -7.40 40.31
CA LYS A 204 13.72 -8.54 39.39
C LYS A 204 14.44 -8.10 38.13
N LEU A 205 14.43 -6.82 37.83
CA LEU A 205 15.06 -6.22 36.66
C LEU A 205 16.41 -5.64 37.00
N ASN A 206 17.40 -5.84 36.15
CA ASN A 206 18.75 -5.34 36.35
C ASN A 206 18.86 -3.89 35.82
N MET A 207 18.10 -2.98 36.46
CA MET A 207 17.99 -1.59 36.03
C MET A 207 19.17 -0.75 36.48
N PRO A 208 19.66 0.20 35.65
CA PRO A 208 20.64 1.19 36.05
C PRO A 208 20.09 2.09 37.15
N GLN A 209 20.98 2.59 38.03
CA GLN A 209 20.58 3.41 39.20
C GLN A 209 19.75 4.64 38.81
N TYR A 210 20.10 5.32 37.71
CA TYR A 210 19.35 6.49 37.25
C TYR A 210 17.87 6.17 36.89
N ALA A 211 17.61 4.96 36.39
CA ALA A 211 16.25 4.52 36.03
C ALA A 211 15.46 4.14 37.29
N VAL A 212 16.13 3.52 38.28
CA VAL A 212 15.55 3.25 39.60
C VAL A 212 15.17 4.57 40.29
N ASP A 213 16.09 5.56 40.34
CA ASP A 213 15.84 6.86 40.95
C ASP A 213 14.69 7.62 40.25
N LYS A 214 14.56 7.49 38.95
CA LYS A 214 13.45 8.08 38.19
C LYS A 214 12.12 7.44 38.59
N LEU A 215 12.04 6.10 38.62
CA LEU A 215 10.83 5.37 39.00
C LEU A 215 10.43 5.66 40.46
N GLU A 216 11.37 5.72 41.40
CA GLU A 216 11.04 6.07 42.79
C GLU A 216 10.41 7.47 42.90
N LYS A 217 10.88 8.44 42.10
CA LYS A 217 10.23 9.76 42.01
C LYS A 217 8.82 9.67 41.48
N GLU A 218 8.56 8.81 40.48
CA GLU A 218 7.23 8.61 39.95
C GLU A 218 6.32 7.84 40.94
N PHE A 219 6.86 6.91 41.74
CA PHE A 219 6.12 6.26 42.83
C PHE A 219 5.68 7.27 43.89
N GLU A 220 6.56 8.22 44.27
CA GLU A 220 6.20 9.29 45.21
C GLU A 220 5.13 10.25 44.61
N ARG A 221 5.17 10.50 43.30
CA ARG A 221 4.12 11.25 42.57
C ARG A 221 2.80 10.50 42.58
N LEU A 222 2.82 9.20 42.30
CA LEU A 222 1.64 8.35 42.29
C LEU A 222 0.97 8.32 43.68
N LYS A 223 1.78 8.26 44.73
CA LYS A 223 1.31 8.30 46.14
C LYS A 223 0.60 9.60 46.48
N ARG A 224 1.04 10.73 45.87
CA ARG A 224 0.46 12.06 46.11
C ARG A 224 -0.73 12.36 45.23
N SER A 225 -0.88 11.65 44.11
CA SER A 225 -2.01 11.85 43.20
C SER A 225 -3.30 11.36 43.85
N GLN A 226 -4.40 12.11 43.69
CA GLN A 226 -5.72 11.67 44.15
C GLN A 226 -6.18 10.43 43.37
N GLN A 227 -6.75 9.47 44.07
CA GLN A 227 -7.37 8.28 43.43
C GLN A 227 -8.42 8.73 42.39
N GLY A 228 -8.29 8.27 41.15
CA GLY A 228 -9.23 8.60 40.07
C GLY A 228 -8.88 9.83 39.22
N ALA A 229 -7.81 10.58 39.58
CA ALA A 229 -7.31 11.68 38.76
C ALA A 229 -6.67 11.15 37.47
N GLN A 230 -6.89 11.81 36.35
CA GLN A 230 -6.29 11.50 35.03
C GLN A 230 -4.75 11.44 35.13
N GLU A 231 -4.14 12.24 35.99
CA GLU A 231 -2.70 12.24 36.27
C GLU A 231 -2.21 10.90 36.80
N GLY A 232 -2.96 10.26 37.73
CA GLY A 232 -2.62 8.94 38.26
C GLY A 232 -2.56 7.85 37.19
N SER A 233 -3.45 7.88 36.21
CA SER A 233 -3.43 6.94 35.06
C SER A 233 -2.16 7.15 34.21
N ILE A 234 -1.81 8.40 33.91
CA ILE A 234 -0.62 8.73 33.09
C ILE A 234 0.67 8.25 33.82
N ILE A 235 0.72 8.39 35.13
CA ILE A 235 1.88 7.92 35.90
C ILE A 235 1.96 6.39 35.91
N ARG A 236 0.84 5.67 36.06
CA ARG A 236 0.79 4.20 35.98
C ARG A 236 1.22 3.71 34.62
N ASP A 237 0.66 4.26 33.55
CA ASP A 237 1.04 3.93 32.18
C ASP A 237 2.53 4.12 31.93
N TYR A 238 3.13 5.18 32.47
CA TYR A 238 4.56 5.42 32.39
C TYR A 238 5.35 4.34 33.13
N ILE A 239 4.99 4.05 34.40
CA ILE A 239 5.66 3.03 35.24
C ILE A 239 5.58 1.66 34.52
N ASP A 240 4.41 1.27 34.04
CA ASP A 240 4.22 0.01 33.35
C ASP A 240 5.05 -0.08 32.06
N ASN A 241 5.12 1.01 31.27
CA ASN A 241 5.97 1.06 30.09
C ASN A 241 7.45 0.90 30.44
N VAL A 242 7.94 1.58 31.46
CA VAL A 242 9.35 1.48 31.88
C VAL A 242 9.67 0.10 32.44
N LEU A 243 8.81 -0.48 33.29
CA LEU A 243 9.00 -1.81 33.85
C LEU A 243 8.83 -2.93 32.86
N SER A 244 8.15 -2.68 31.74
CA SER A 244 7.99 -3.67 30.65
C SER A 244 9.22 -3.78 29.75
N LEU A 245 10.19 -2.88 29.89
CA LEU A 245 11.44 -2.95 29.13
C LEU A 245 12.37 -4.03 29.66
N PRO A 246 13.15 -4.67 28.80
CA PRO A 246 14.02 -5.79 29.17
C PRO A 246 15.35 -5.33 29.79
N TRP A 247 15.31 -4.65 30.93
CA TRP A 247 16.50 -4.14 31.61
C TRP A 247 17.46 -5.27 32.01
N GLY A 248 18.64 -5.30 31.38
CA GLY A 248 19.67 -6.28 31.68
C GLY A 248 19.30 -7.73 31.37
N ILE A 249 18.23 -7.98 30.61
CA ILE A 249 17.82 -9.30 30.16
C ILE A 249 18.44 -9.57 28.80
N TYR A 250 19.30 -10.56 28.66
CA TYR A 250 20.00 -10.89 27.43
C TYR A 250 19.63 -12.27 26.91
N SER A 251 19.35 -12.36 25.62
CA SER A 251 19.27 -13.65 24.91
C SER A 251 20.63 -14.32 24.86
N LYS A 252 20.67 -15.65 24.99
CA LYS A 252 21.92 -16.42 24.92
C LYS A 252 22.45 -16.43 23.49
N GLU A 253 23.48 -15.66 23.22
CA GLU A 253 24.08 -15.52 21.91
C GLU A 253 24.95 -16.72 21.53
N SER A 254 24.83 -17.16 20.28
CA SER A 254 25.65 -18.23 19.70
C SER A 254 26.77 -17.59 18.86
N LYS A 255 28.03 -17.93 19.17
CA LYS A 255 29.22 -17.50 18.40
C LYS A 255 29.67 -18.57 17.38
N ASP A 256 28.86 -19.61 17.14
CA ASP A 256 29.18 -20.72 16.23
C ASP A 256 28.89 -20.33 14.77
N LEU A 257 29.95 -19.94 14.04
CA LEU A 257 29.89 -19.57 12.63
C LEU A 257 29.46 -20.72 11.71
N LYS A 258 29.89 -21.96 12.02
CA LYS A 258 29.49 -23.16 11.24
C LYS A 258 27.99 -23.44 11.37
N LYS A 259 27.43 -23.15 12.54
CA LYS A 259 25.98 -23.23 12.74
C LYS A 259 25.25 -22.12 11.98
N ALA A 260 25.77 -20.91 11.97
CA ALA A 260 25.23 -19.78 11.23
C ALA A 260 25.18 -20.06 9.72
N GLU A 261 26.29 -20.53 9.17
CA GLU A 261 26.41 -20.91 7.75
C GLU A 261 25.40 -22.02 7.39
N ARG A 262 25.29 -23.09 8.22
CA ARG A 262 24.31 -24.15 8.02
C ARG A 262 22.87 -23.64 8.02
N ILE A 263 22.54 -22.71 8.90
CA ILE A 263 21.19 -22.12 8.96
C ILE A 263 20.91 -21.29 7.71
N LEU A 264 21.86 -20.44 7.29
CA LEU A 264 21.71 -19.62 6.09
C LEU A 264 21.55 -20.49 4.83
N ASN A 265 22.38 -21.54 4.69
CA ASN A 265 22.29 -22.48 3.57
C ASN A 265 21.01 -23.31 3.56
N LYS A 266 20.49 -23.68 4.74
CA LYS A 266 19.22 -24.39 4.86
C LYS A 266 18.02 -23.54 4.50
N ASP A 267 18.05 -22.24 4.81
CA ASP A 267 16.89 -21.34 4.67
C ASP A 267 16.86 -20.61 3.34
N HIS A 268 18.00 -20.47 2.68
CA HIS A 268 18.16 -19.68 1.47
C HIS A 268 18.95 -20.44 0.40
N TYR A 269 18.34 -20.61 -0.75
CA TYR A 269 18.99 -21.18 -1.92
C TYR A 269 19.74 -20.06 -2.68
N GLY A 270 20.92 -20.36 -3.20
CA GLY A 270 21.78 -19.38 -3.90
C GLY A 270 22.31 -18.29 -2.97
N LEU A 271 22.54 -17.11 -3.51
CA LEU A 271 23.03 -15.92 -2.77
C LEU A 271 24.39 -16.13 -2.08
N GLU A 272 25.30 -16.91 -2.69
CA GLU A 272 26.57 -17.35 -2.05
C GLU A 272 27.39 -16.12 -1.57
N LYS A 273 27.62 -15.11 -2.42
CA LYS A 273 28.35 -13.89 -2.05
C LYS A 273 27.70 -13.15 -0.86
N VAL A 274 26.37 -13.13 -0.82
CA VAL A 274 25.62 -12.48 0.28
C VAL A 274 25.80 -13.24 1.57
N LYS A 275 25.72 -14.58 1.52
CA LYS A 275 25.92 -15.45 2.68
C LYS A 275 27.34 -15.35 3.21
N GLU A 276 28.34 -15.36 2.33
CA GLU A 276 29.75 -15.18 2.67
C GLU A 276 29.96 -13.86 3.40
N ARG A 277 29.46 -12.75 2.85
CA ARG A 277 29.56 -11.43 3.46
C ARG A 277 28.88 -11.37 4.84
N ILE A 278 27.75 -12.03 4.98
CA ILE A 278 27.07 -12.15 6.27
C ILE A 278 27.92 -12.96 7.27
N VAL A 279 28.52 -14.06 6.85
CA VAL A 279 29.36 -14.88 7.72
C VAL A 279 30.62 -14.11 8.12
N GLU A 280 31.26 -13.35 7.22
CA GLU A 280 32.36 -12.44 7.53
C GLU A 280 31.96 -11.41 8.59
N PHE A 281 30.82 -10.74 8.39
CA PHE A 281 30.26 -9.78 9.37
C PHE A 281 30.07 -10.44 10.73
N LEU A 282 29.49 -11.64 10.77
CA LEU A 282 29.29 -12.39 12.01
C LEU A 282 30.61 -12.83 12.66
N ALA A 283 31.64 -13.13 11.86
CA ALA A 283 32.97 -13.49 12.34
C ALA A 283 33.66 -12.29 13.02
N VAL A 284 33.65 -11.14 12.38
CA VAL A 284 34.18 -9.90 12.99
C VAL A 284 33.45 -9.60 14.30
N LYS A 285 32.14 -9.71 14.33
CA LYS A 285 31.35 -9.52 15.54
C LYS A 285 31.64 -10.53 16.63
N ALA A 286 31.91 -11.79 16.30
CA ALA A 286 32.27 -12.82 17.27
C ALA A 286 33.66 -12.62 17.85
N ALA A 287 34.58 -12.01 17.09
CA ALA A 287 35.95 -11.71 17.48
C ALA A 287 36.10 -10.40 18.30
N THR A 288 35.21 -9.44 18.06
CA THR A 288 35.22 -8.15 18.75
C THR A 288 34.00 -8.00 19.64
N ASP A 289 34.19 -7.83 20.95
CA ASP A 289 33.05 -7.53 21.87
C ASP A 289 32.46 -6.12 21.63
N ASN A 290 33.11 -5.28 20.85
CA ASN A 290 32.68 -3.94 20.49
C ASN A 290 31.92 -3.92 19.14
N ILE A 291 30.73 -3.34 19.14
CA ILE A 291 29.84 -3.25 17.98
C ILE A 291 30.09 -1.93 17.21
N ASN A 292 31.35 -1.56 16.97
CA ASN A 292 31.69 -0.44 16.06
C ASN A 292 31.71 -0.88 14.60
N ALA A 293 31.12 -2.05 14.27
CA ALA A 293 30.97 -2.48 12.89
C ALA A 293 29.90 -1.65 12.18
N PRO A 294 30.11 -1.31 10.89
CA PRO A 294 29.11 -0.66 10.09
C PRO A 294 27.81 -1.49 10.06
N ILE A 295 26.68 -0.83 9.88
CA ILE A 295 25.37 -1.49 9.94
C ILE A 295 25.09 -2.15 8.60
N LEU A 296 24.83 -3.45 8.63
CA LEU A 296 24.52 -4.23 7.44
C LEU A 296 23.22 -3.75 6.78
N CYS A 297 23.28 -3.35 5.52
CA CYS A 297 22.11 -2.96 4.73
C CYS A 297 21.95 -3.89 3.52
N LEU A 298 20.86 -4.65 3.51
CA LEU A 298 20.49 -5.54 2.42
C LEU A 298 19.71 -4.76 1.35
N VAL A 299 20.33 -4.53 0.20
CA VAL A 299 19.75 -3.74 -0.88
C VAL A 299 19.38 -4.64 -2.06
N GLY A 300 18.25 -4.42 -2.67
CA GLY A 300 17.83 -5.15 -3.87
C GLY A 300 16.33 -5.12 -4.11
N PRO A 301 15.87 -5.68 -5.22
CA PRO A 301 14.48 -5.62 -5.61
C PRO A 301 13.55 -6.34 -4.60
N PRO A 302 12.24 -6.06 -4.65
CA PRO A 302 11.28 -6.71 -3.76
C PRO A 302 11.19 -8.21 -4.02
N GLY A 303 11.09 -9.00 -2.94
CA GLY A 303 10.86 -10.45 -3.01
C GLY A 303 12.12 -11.31 -3.15
N VAL A 304 13.33 -10.73 -3.08
CA VAL A 304 14.61 -11.48 -3.13
C VAL A 304 15.04 -12.04 -1.76
N GLY A 305 14.23 -11.91 -0.72
CA GLY A 305 14.50 -12.55 0.56
C GLY A 305 15.19 -11.70 1.62
N LYS A 306 15.37 -10.38 1.43
CA LYS A 306 16.02 -9.47 2.39
C LYS A 306 15.56 -9.66 3.85
N THR A 307 14.25 -9.54 4.08
CA THR A 307 13.63 -9.71 5.40
C THR A 307 13.79 -11.13 5.96
N SER A 308 13.79 -12.14 5.08
CA SER A 308 13.94 -13.54 5.43
C SER A 308 15.39 -13.85 5.89
N ILE A 309 16.38 -13.27 5.21
CA ILE A 309 17.80 -13.37 5.57
C ILE A 309 18.04 -12.81 6.97
N ALA A 310 17.53 -11.61 7.26
CA ALA A 310 17.68 -10.99 8.58
C ALA A 310 17.07 -11.86 9.69
N LYS A 311 15.92 -12.50 9.42
CA LYS A 311 15.31 -13.45 10.36
C LYS A 311 16.17 -14.69 10.59
N SER A 312 16.80 -15.20 9.53
CA SER A 312 17.71 -16.36 9.65
C SER A 312 18.99 -16.00 10.39
N MET A 313 19.50 -14.77 10.22
CA MET A 313 20.62 -14.24 11.01
C MET A 313 20.28 -14.17 12.50
N ALA A 314 19.10 -13.64 12.87
CA ALA A 314 18.67 -13.60 14.26
C ALA A 314 18.63 -15.01 14.89
N ARG A 315 18.08 -15.98 14.15
CA ARG A 315 18.03 -17.37 14.60
C ARG A 315 19.42 -18.02 14.70
N ALA A 316 20.31 -17.68 13.79
CA ALA A 316 21.69 -18.18 13.80
C ALA A 316 22.45 -17.67 15.02
N LEU A 317 22.26 -16.40 15.37
CA LEU A 317 22.83 -15.76 16.56
C LEU A 317 22.13 -16.17 17.87
N GLY A 318 20.93 -16.71 17.83
CA GLY A 318 20.10 -16.97 19.01
C GLY A 318 19.53 -15.69 19.63
N ARG A 319 19.37 -14.63 18.84
CA ARG A 319 18.81 -13.34 19.27
C ARG A 319 17.33 -13.26 18.97
N GLU A 320 16.58 -12.55 19.79
CA GLU A 320 15.19 -12.21 19.51
C GLU A 320 15.12 -11.32 18.28
N TYR A 321 14.09 -11.51 17.46
CA TYR A 321 13.92 -10.81 16.18
C TYR A 321 12.71 -9.91 16.22
N VAL A 322 12.92 -8.64 15.94
CA VAL A 322 11.83 -7.66 15.75
C VAL A 322 11.99 -6.98 14.39
N ARG A 323 10.89 -6.82 13.68
CA ARG A 323 10.83 -6.08 12.42
C ARG A 323 10.12 -4.75 12.64
N MET A 324 10.76 -3.67 12.25
CA MET A 324 10.19 -2.33 12.21
C MET A 324 10.15 -1.82 10.77
N SER A 325 8.95 -1.62 10.22
CA SER A 325 8.78 -1.01 8.91
C SER A 325 8.92 0.51 9.00
N LEU A 326 9.76 1.09 8.15
CA LEU A 326 10.02 2.53 8.08
C LEU A 326 9.22 3.21 6.97
N GLY A 327 8.54 2.43 6.12
CA GLY A 327 7.70 2.97 5.07
C GLY A 327 6.52 3.77 5.62
N GLY A 328 6.47 5.06 5.24
CA GLY A 328 5.40 5.96 5.67
C GLY A 328 5.67 6.73 6.97
N ILE A 329 6.84 6.55 7.58
CA ILE A 329 7.27 7.39 8.71
C ILE A 329 7.69 8.76 8.17
N SER A 330 7.07 9.81 8.68
CA SER A 330 7.36 11.21 8.34
C SER A 330 7.64 12.08 9.55
N ASP A 331 7.31 11.62 10.76
CA ASP A 331 7.47 12.36 12.01
C ASP A 331 8.59 11.73 12.89
N GLU A 332 9.53 12.56 13.32
CA GLU A 332 10.59 12.15 14.26
C GLU A 332 10.02 11.60 15.58
N ALA A 333 8.87 12.09 16.01
CA ALA A 333 8.19 11.63 17.22
C ALA A 333 7.76 10.15 17.15
N GLU A 334 7.56 9.59 15.94
CA GLU A 334 7.33 8.15 15.81
C GLU A 334 8.54 7.32 16.24
N ILE A 335 9.77 7.84 16.07
CA ILE A 335 11.01 7.14 16.42
C ILE A 335 11.38 7.38 17.87
N ARG A 336 11.36 8.66 18.30
CA ARG A 336 11.79 9.11 19.63
C ARG A 336 10.66 9.22 20.66
N GLY A 337 9.41 8.94 20.29
CA GLY A 337 8.25 9.08 21.17
C GLY A 337 7.78 10.53 21.35
N HIS A 338 6.58 10.66 21.89
CA HIS A 338 5.96 11.94 22.22
C HIS A 338 6.28 12.34 23.65
N ARG A 339 6.39 13.65 23.93
CA ARG A 339 6.54 14.12 25.30
C ARG A 339 5.33 13.71 26.13
N ARG A 340 5.58 13.19 27.33
CA ARG A 340 4.56 12.66 28.26
C ARG A 340 3.45 13.64 28.64
N THR A 341 3.70 14.94 28.48
CA THR A 341 2.72 15.99 28.76
C THR A 341 1.54 16.04 27.77
N TYR A 342 1.63 15.38 26.63
CA TYR A 342 0.56 15.34 25.64
C TYR A 342 -0.42 14.19 25.95
N LEU A 343 -1.71 14.45 25.78
CA LEU A 343 -2.73 13.43 25.88
C LEU A 343 -2.51 12.36 24.78
N GLY A 344 -2.45 11.09 25.16
CA GLY A 344 -2.17 10.00 24.24
C GLY A 344 -0.68 9.83 23.88
N ALA A 345 0.25 10.44 24.62
CA ALA A 345 1.67 10.24 24.43
C ALA A 345 2.07 8.77 24.54
N MET A 346 2.93 8.32 23.62
CA MET A 346 3.43 6.94 23.56
C MET A 346 4.95 6.93 23.39
N PRO A 347 5.63 5.86 23.87
CA PRO A 347 7.03 5.63 23.56
C PRO A 347 7.26 5.52 22.06
N GLY A 348 8.46 5.88 21.62
CA GLY A 348 8.88 5.73 20.24
C GLY A 348 8.95 4.27 19.78
N ARG A 349 8.94 4.06 18.48
CA ARG A 349 8.97 2.73 17.87
C ARG A 349 10.20 1.90 18.25
N ILE A 350 11.35 2.54 18.52
CA ILE A 350 12.56 1.86 19.01
C ILE A 350 12.29 1.23 20.37
N ILE A 351 11.76 2.00 21.31
CA ILE A 351 11.42 1.52 22.66
C ILE A 351 10.31 0.47 22.60
N ALA A 352 9.32 0.65 21.73
CA ALA A 352 8.28 -0.35 21.51
C ALA A 352 8.87 -1.67 20.97
N ALA A 353 9.85 -1.59 20.06
CA ALA A 353 10.56 -2.76 19.54
C ALA A 353 11.36 -3.47 20.62
N MET A 354 12.03 -2.74 21.52
CA MET A 354 12.75 -3.31 22.66
C MET A 354 11.79 -4.06 23.61
N ARG A 355 10.64 -3.47 23.91
CA ARG A 355 9.59 -4.12 24.71
C ARG A 355 9.09 -5.40 24.05
N GLN A 356 8.83 -5.35 22.74
CA GLN A 356 8.38 -6.52 21.97
C GLN A 356 9.41 -7.65 21.94
N ALA A 357 10.70 -7.29 21.89
CA ALA A 357 11.80 -8.26 21.90
C ALA A 357 11.92 -9.00 23.24
N GLY A 358 11.64 -8.33 24.35
CA GLY A 358 11.80 -8.91 25.69
C GLY A 358 13.26 -9.21 26.06
N ALA A 359 14.24 -8.74 25.29
CA ALA A 359 15.67 -8.87 25.50
C ALA A 359 16.40 -7.57 25.17
N SER A 360 17.52 -7.27 25.86
CA SER A 360 18.34 -6.06 25.63
C SER A 360 19.28 -6.18 24.43
N ASN A 361 19.45 -7.38 23.87
CA ASN A 361 20.31 -7.66 22.72
C ASN A 361 19.56 -8.25 21.52
N PRO A 362 18.41 -7.72 21.12
CA PRO A 362 17.68 -8.24 19.97
C PRO A 362 18.40 -7.93 18.66
N LEU A 363 17.93 -8.57 17.59
CA LEU A 363 18.14 -8.14 16.21
C LEU A 363 16.90 -7.34 15.77
N ILE A 364 17.08 -6.05 15.52
CA ILE A 364 16.01 -5.18 15.02
C ILE A 364 16.24 -4.95 13.52
N LEU A 365 15.29 -5.40 12.71
CA LEU A 365 15.28 -5.13 11.28
C LEU A 365 14.55 -3.82 10.99
N LEU A 366 15.28 -2.85 10.45
CA LEU A 366 14.78 -1.60 9.92
C LEU A 366 14.42 -1.81 8.44
N ASP A 367 13.15 -2.12 8.17
CA ASP A 367 12.71 -2.51 6.84
C ASP A 367 12.25 -1.31 6.02
N GLU A 368 12.68 -1.23 4.75
CA GLU A 368 12.37 -0.16 3.80
C GLU A 368 12.91 1.23 4.22
N ILE A 369 14.21 1.31 4.60
CA ILE A 369 14.87 2.57 4.99
C ILE A 369 14.89 3.60 3.84
N ASP A 370 14.81 3.15 2.60
CA ASP A 370 14.69 3.95 1.38
C ASP A 370 13.37 4.71 1.25
N LYS A 371 12.37 4.37 2.09
CA LYS A 371 11.03 4.98 2.07
C LYS A 371 10.76 5.92 3.24
N ILE A 372 11.81 6.34 3.95
CA ILE A 372 11.69 7.37 4.98
C ILE A 372 11.35 8.69 4.30
N GLY A 373 10.18 9.26 4.67
CA GLY A 373 9.74 10.56 4.16
C GLY A 373 10.47 11.73 4.83
N LYS A 374 10.57 12.85 4.11
CA LYS A 374 10.88 14.16 4.71
C LYS A 374 9.60 14.97 4.71
N ASP A 375 9.17 15.42 5.86
CA ASP A 375 7.99 16.29 5.99
C ASP A 375 8.35 17.53 6.82
N TYR A 376 7.50 18.55 6.78
CA TYR A 376 7.64 19.80 7.56
C TYR A 376 7.66 19.57 9.10
N LYS A 377 7.30 18.39 9.58
CA LYS A 377 7.16 18.04 11.01
C LYS A 377 8.40 17.45 11.66
N GLY A 378 9.47 17.26 10.94
CA GLY A 378 10.72 16.70 11.49
C GLY A 378 11.54 15.92 10.46
N ASP A 379 12.74 15.51 10.82
CA ASP A 379 13.63 14.67 10.03
C ASP A 379 13.83 13.30 10.73
N PRO A 380 13.00 12.28 10.41
CA PRO A 380 13.18 10.94 10.96
C PRO A 380 14.57 10.35 10.68
N ALA A 381 15.22 10.77 9.58
CA ALA A 381 16.57 10.33 9.24
C ALA A 381 17.59 10.81 10.30
N ALA A 382 17.42 12.01 10.84
CA ALA A 382 18.28 12.52 11.92
C ALA A 382 18.13 11.67 13.19
N ALA A 383 16.92 11.24 13.55
CA ALA A 383 16.70 10.34 14.69
C ALA A 383 17.42 8.99 14.50
N PHE A 384 17.40 8.45 13.26
CA PHE A 384 18.12 7.21 12.96
C PHE A 384 19.64 7.38 12.99
N LEU A 385 20.18 8.55 12.69
CA LEU A 385 21.62 8.81 12.85
C LEU A 385 22.08 8.60 14.29
N GLU A 386 21.29 9.00 15.28
CA GLU A 386 21.60 8.74 16.71
C GLU A 386 21.45 7.27 17.07
N VAL A 387 20.36 6.62 16.62
CA VAL A 387 20.09 5.19 16.91
C VAL A 387 21.17 4.28 16.31
N LEU A 388 21.64 4.61 15.12
CA LEU A 388 22.57 3.80 14.33
C LEU A 388 24.05 4.15 14.61
N ASP A 389 24.32 5.18 15.39
CA ASP A 389 25.66 5.55 15.80
C ASP A 389 26.06 4.80 17.08
N ALA A 390 27.08 3.96 17.02
CA ALA A 390 27.54 3.16 18.13
C ALA A 390 28.03 4.00 19.34
N GLU A 391 28.50 5.23 19.11
CA GLU A 391 28.94 6.13 20.18
C GLU A 391 27.77 6.84 20.86
N GLN A 392 26.68 7.10 20.13
CA GLN A 392 25.52 7.85 20.64
C GLN A 392 24.42 6.92 21.17
N ASN A 393 24.25 5.73 20.62
CA ASN A 393 23.15 4.83 20.93
C ASN A 393 23.18 4.25 22.36
N VAL A 394 24.32 4.30 23.03
CA VAL A 394 24.45 3.98 24.48
C VAL A 394 23.56 4.89 25.35
N ASN A 395 23.38 6.14 24.90
CA ASN A 395 22.62 7.17 25.61
C ASN A 395 21.36 7.58 24.82
N PHE A 396 20.76 6.68 24.07
CA PHE A 396 19.57 6.98 23.29
C PHE A 396 18.46 7.53 24.20
N ARG A 397 17.88 8.67 23.81
CA ARG A 397 16.80 9.32 24.58
C ARG A 397 15.47 9.26 23.83
N ASP A 398 14.53 8.56 24.44
CA ASP A 398 13.13 8.61 24.04
C ASP A 398 12.43 9.73 24.83
N ASN A 399 11.63 10.54 24.13
CA ASN A 399 10.95 11.69 24.72
C ASN A 399 9.87 11.29 25.74
N TYR A 400 9.31 10.08 25.62
CA TYR A 400 8.34 9.55 26.56
C TYR A 400 9.01 9.03 27.83
N LEU A 401 10.14 8.30 27.68
CA LEU A 401 10.88 7.77 28.82
C LEU A 401 11.60 8.87 29.60
N GLU A 402 12.02 9.95 28.95
CA GLU A 402 12.78 11.07 29.52
C GLU A 402 14.05 10.63 30.28
N MET A 403 14.61 9.49 29.89
CA MET A 403 15.87 8.96 30.45
C MET A 403 16.64 8.23 29.36
N PRO A 404 17.96 8.08 29.48
CA PRO A 404 18.74 7.32 28.50
C PRO A 404 18.39 5.84 28.56
N TYR A 405 18.40 5.19 27.38
CA TYR A 405 18.26 3.75 27.25
C TYR A 405 19.39 3.21 26.37
N ASP A 406 20.11 2.22 26.87
CA ASP A 406 21.28 1.66 26.20
C ASP A 406 20.86 0.73 25.05
N LEU A 407 21.15 1.13 23.81
CA LEU A 407 20.95 0.35 22.60
C LEU A 407 22.23 -0.29 22.07
N SER A 408 23.38 -0.16 22.77
CA SER A 408 24.69 -0.62 22.28
C SER A 408 24.79 -2.13 22.04
N LYS A 409 23.92 -2.91 22.65
CA LYS A 409 23.86 -4.37 22.46
C LYS A 409 22.85 -4.81 21.40
N VAL A 410 22.07 -3.89 20.85
CA VAL A 410 21.11 -4.14 19.78
C VAL A 410 21.85 -4.34 18.46
N LEU A 411 21.48 -5.33 17.69
CA LEU A 411 21.95 -5.52 16.33
C LEU A 411 20.94 -4.93 15.37
N PHE A 412 21.28 -3.82 14.75
CA PHE A 412 20.47 -3.23 13.68
C PHE A 412 20.88 -3.80 12.34
N ILE A 413 19.89 -4.15 11.53
CA ILE A 413 20.04 -4.51 10.11
C ILE A 413 19.02 -3.67 9.32
N CYS A 414 19.46 -3.11 8.20
CA CYS A 414 18.59 -2.33 7.32
C CYS A 414 18.22 -3.11 6.07
N THR A 415 17.08 -2.80 5.48
CA THR A 415 16.74 -3.21 4.11
C THR A 415 16.33 -2.00 3.27
N ALA A 416 16.70 -2.01 2.00
CA ALA A 416 16.29 -1.02 1.02
C ALA A 416 15.98 -1.68 -0.34
N ASN A 417 15.18 -1.02 -1.15
CA ASN A 417 14.99 -1.44 -2.53
C ASN A 417 15.95 -0.70 -3.49
N SER A 418 16.26 0.57 -3.20
CA SER A 418 17.24 1.40 -3.90
C SER A 418 18.09 2.18 -2.90
N LEU A 419 19.28 2.58 -3.31
CA LEU A 419 20.19 3.45 -2.55
C LEU A 419 19.92 4.94 -2.79
N ASP A 420 19.28 5.28 -3.90
CA ASP A 420 19.18 6.66 -4.40
C ASP A 420 18.40 7.58 -3.46
N THR A 421 17.42 7.03 -2.74
CA THR A 421 16.55 7.77 -1.84
C THR A 421 17.03 7.81 -0.40
N ILE A 422 18.09 7.05 -0.07
CA ILE A 422 18.69 7.04 1.27
C ILE A 422 19.53 8.32 1.45
N PRO A 423 19.30 9.13 2.50
CA PRO A 423 20.09 10.30 2.81
C PRO A 423 21.59 9.95 2.92
N GLY A 424 22.47 10.79 2.33
CA GLY A 424 23.92 10.57 2.32
C GLY A 424 24.52 10.21 3.69
N PRO A 425 24.26 11.00 4.77
CA PRO A 425 24.79 10.71 6.10
C PRO A 425 24.38 9.35 6.68
N LEU A 426 23.19 8.84 6.33
CA LEU A 426 22.79 7.49 6.72
C LEU A 426 23.50 6.44 5.88
N ARG A 427 23.62 6.68 4.57
CA ARG A 427 24.28 5.75 3.65
C ARG A 427 25.74 5.51 4.02
N ASP A 428 26.46 6.54 4.46
CA ASP A 428 27.87 6.47 4.86
C ASP A 428 28.11 5.57 6.09
N ARG A 429 27.07 5.26 6.87
CA ARG A 429 27.13 4.36 8.03
C ARG A 429 26.72 2.92 7.72
N LEU A 430 26.26 2.68 6.48
CA LEU A 430 25.75 1.38 6.06
C LEU A 430 26.80 0.58 5.30
N GLU A 431 26.99 -0.67 5.67
CA GLU A 431 27.67 -1.66 4.87
C GLU A 431 26.68 -2.27 3.89
N ILE A 432 26.82 -1.93 2.62
CA ILE A 432 25.88 -2.32 1.57
C ILE A 432 26.17 -3.72 1.09
N VAL A 433 25.15 -4.58 1.14
CA VAL A 433 25.17 -5.93 0.54
C VAL A 433 24.03 -6.01 -0.48
N GLU A 434 24.42 -6.04 -1.76
CA GLU A 434 23.46 -6.09 -2.84
C GLU A 434 22.94 -7.50 -3.10
N LEU A 435 21.64 -7.61 -3.17
CA LEU A 435 20.92 -8.82 -3.56
C LEU A 435 20.44 -8.67 -5.00
N SER A 436 20.98 -9.46 -5.90
CA SER A 436 20.53 -9.52 -7.28
C SER A 436 19.19 -10.22 -7.44
N SER A 437 18.60 -10.13 -8.64
CA SER A 437 17.41 -10.89 -9.01
C SER A 437 17.71 -12.39 -9.07
N TYR A 438 16.71 -13.20 -8.71
CA TYR A 438 16.82 -14.65 -8.89
C TYR A 438 16.68 -15.06 -10.34
N THR A 439 17.46 -16.05 -10.75
CA THR A 439 17.33 -16.72 -12.04
C THR A 439 16.07 -17.58 -12.07
N ALA A 440 15.65 -18.04 -13.24
CA ALA A 440 14.48 -18.92 -13.36
C ALA A 440 14.69 -20.26 -12.61
N GLU A 441 15.90 -20.80 -12.67
CA GLU A 441 16.32 -22.02 -11.99
C GLU A 441 16.31 -21.83 -10.46
N GLU A 442 16.89 -20.72 -9.98
CA GLU A 442 16.85 -20.38 -8.55
C GLU A 442 15.40 -20.22 -8.06
N LYS A 443 14.55 -19.54 -8.83
CA LYS A 443 13.11 -19.41 -8.51
C LYS A 443 12.42 -20.76 -8.46
N GLN A 444 12.77 -21.68 -9.37
CA GLN A 444 12.21 -23.02 -9.39
C GLN A 444 12.62 -23.80 -8.13
N HIS A 445 13.89 -23.79 -7.75
CA HIS A 445 14.38 -24.41 -6.52
C HIS A 445 13.72 -23.81 -5.28
N ILE A 446 13.68 -22.48 -5.20
CA ILE A 446 13.02 -21.76 -4.09
C ILE A 446 11.53 -22.14 -4.02
N ALA A 447 10.85 -22.25 -5.16
CA ALA A 447 9.45 -22.65 -5.19
C ALA A 447 9.25 -24.08 -4.67
N GLU A 448 10.06 -25.04 -5.12
CA GLU A 448 9.96 -26.46 -4.75
C GLU A 448 10.31 -26.70 -3.28
N GLU A 449 11.38 -26.08 -2.78
CA GLU A 449 11.90 -26.31 -1.43
C GLU A 449 11.22 -25.49 -0.34
N PHE A 450 10.83 -24.23 -0.66
CA PHE A 450 10.34 -23.30 0.37
C PHE A 450 8.90 -22.84 0.15
N LEU A 451 8.54 -22.36 -1.08
CA LEU A 451 7.24 -21.72 -1.26
C LEU A 451 6.10 -22.72 -1.27
N ILE A 452 6.23 -23.82 -2.00
CA ILE A 452 5.20 -24.87 -2.08
C ILE A 452 4.94 -25.48 -0.69
N PRO A 453 5.93 -25.95 0.08
CA PRO A 453 5.70 -26.47 1.42
C PRO A 453 5.05 -25.45 2.37
N LYS A 454 5.49 -24.18 2.29
CA LYS A 454 4.94 -23.09 3.09
C LYS A 454 3.46 -22.85 2.75
N GLN A 455 3.13 -22.77 1.46
CA GLN A 455 1.77 -22.53 1.01
C GLN A 455 0.84 -23.73 1.24
N LEU A 456 1.33 -24.96 1.10
CA LEU A 456 0.57 -26.14 1.48
C LEU A 456 0.18 -26.09 2.95
N LYS A 457 1.14 -25.86 3.85
CA LYS A 457 0.89 -25.73 5.29
C LYS A 457 -0.09 -24.59 5.61
N ALA A 458 0.09 -23.43 5.00
CA ALA A 458 -0.77 -22.24 5.22
C ALA A 458 -2.22 -22.46 4.77
N ASN A 459 -2.45 -23.32 3.77
CA ASN A 459 -3.79 -23.65 3.27
C ASN A 459 -4.33 -25.01 3.77
N GLY A 460 -3.68 -25.62 4.77
CA GLY A 460 -4.14 -26.90 5.36
C GLY A 460 -4.00 -28.11 4.42
N LEU A 461 -3.09 -28.05 3.45
CA LEU A 461 -2.85 -29.11 2.50
C LEU A 461 -1.55 -29.86 2.81
N THR A 462 -1.49 -31.13 2.38
CA THR A 462 -0.31 -31.98 2.46
C THR A 462 0.21 -32.33 1.06
N LYS A 463 1.48 -32.76 0.98
CA LYS A 463 2.07 -33.25 -0.29
C LYS A 463 1.35 -34.47 -0.89
N SER A 464 0.58 -35.22 -0.10
CA SER A 464 -0.26 -36.33 -0.57
C SER A 464 -1.58 -35.86 -1.21
N GLN A 465 -1.95 -34.59 -1.00
CA GLN A 465 -3.18 -34.01 -1.50
C GLN A 465 -2.97 -33.12 -2.72
N LEU A 466 -1.84 -32.39 -2.78
CA LEU A 466 -1.47 -31.54 -3.89
C LEU A 466 0.02 -31.68 -4.21
N ARG A 467 0.33 -31.91 -5.48
CA ARG A 467 1.70 -31.94 -6.01
C ARG A 467 1.82 -31.00 -7.21
N PHE A 468 2.93 -30.31 -7.28
CA PHE A 468 3.33 -29.54 -8.45
C PHE A 468 4.42 -30.32 -9.19
N LYS A 469 4.28 -30.50 -10.50
CA LYS A 469 5.38 -30.98 -11.35
C LYS A 469 6.34 -29.84 -11.67
N LYS A 470 7.59 -30.15 -11.92
CA LYS A 470 8.64 -29.18 -12.28
C LYS A 470 8.27 -28.33 -13.50
N ASP A 471 7.67 -28.96 -14.52
CA ASP A 471 7.20 -28.31 -15.72
C ASP A 471 6.09 -27.26 -15.45
N ALA A 472 5.24 -27.51 -14.45
CA ALA A 472 4.23 -26.55 -14.04
C ALA A 472 4.85 -25.33 -13.32
N VAL A 473 5.83 -25.56 -12.43
CA VAL A 473 6.53 -24.50 -11.73
C VAL A 473 7.31 -23.62 -12.73
N ALA A 474 8.01 -24.24 -13.68
CA ALA A 474 8.70 -23.52 -14.75
C ALA A 474 7.72 -22.66 -15.57
N ASP A 475 6.57 -23.22 -15.98
CA ASP A 475 5.54 -22.47 -16.71
C ASP A 475 4.94 -21.32 -15.87
N MET A 476 4.79 -21.50 -14.54
CA MET A 476 4.39 -20.41 -13.63
C MET A 476 5.39 -19.25 -13.66
N ILE A 477 6.68 -19.56 -13.61
CA ILE A 477 7.76 -18.57 -13.61
C ILE A 477 7.79 -17.83 -14.95
N GLU A 478 7.74 -18.54 -16.05
CA GLU A 478 7.91 -17.96 -17.39
C GLU A 478 6.65 -17.25 -17.91
N SER A 479 5.46 -17.85 -17.67
CA SER A 479 4.24 -17.43 -18.35
C SER A 479 3.29 -16.60 -17.45
N TYR A 480 3.49 -16.60 -16.13
CA TYR A 480 2.58 -15.91 -15.20
C TYR A 480 3.27 -14.86 -14.33
N THR A 481 4.62 -14.87 -14.23
CA THR A 481 5.36 -13.89 -13.42
C THR A 481 6.37 -13.11 -14.26
N ARG A 482 6.54 -11.83 -13.96
CA ARG A 482 7.68 -10.99 -14.35
C ARG A 482 8.11 -10.20 -13.13
N GLU A 483 9.02 -10.76 -12.34
CA GLU A 483 9.52 -10.18 -11.10
C GLU A 483 10.97 -10.59 -10.84
N ALA A 484 11.71 -9.74 -10.15
CA ALA A 484 13.09 -10.03 -9.73
C ALA A 484 13.15 -11.15 -8.68
N GLY A 485 12.25 -11.10 -7.70
CA GLY A 485 12.14 -12.07 -6.61
C GLY A 485 11.12 -13.16 -6.87
N VAL A 486 10.48 -13.64 -5.79
CA VAL A 486 9.53 -14.76 -5.80
C VAL A 486 8.18 -14.42 -5.14
N ARG A 487 7.87 -13.13 -4.93
CA ARG A 487 6.65 -12.71 -4.22
C ARG A 487 5.37 -13.00 -4.99
N SER A 488 5.36 -12.74 -6.30
CA SER A 488 4.22 -13.06 -7.16
C SER A 488 4.09 -14.56 -7.36
N LEU A 489 5.22 -15.27 -7.52
CA LEU A 489 5.25 -16.73 -7.60
C LEU A 489 4.64 -17.38 -6.34
N GLU A 490 4.98 -16.88 -5.15
CA GLU A 490 4.38 -17.34 -3.90
C GLU A 490 2.86 -17.13 -3.88
N ARG A 491 2.39 -15.96 -4.36
CA ARG A 491 0.95 -15.66 -4.46
C ARG A 491 0.23 -16.59 -5.43
N LEU A 492 0.86 -16.94 -6.54
CA LEU A 492 0.29 -17.88 -7.53
C LEU A 492 0.21 -19.30 -6.97
N VAL A 493 1.26 -19.79 -6.30
CA VAL A 493 1.23 -21.08 -5.59
C VAL A 493 0.08 -21.10 -4.58
N GLY A 494 -0.08 -20.03 -3.78
CA GLY A 494 -1.18 -19.92 -2.84
C GLY A 494 -2.56 -19.87 -3.52
N ALA A 495 -2.67 -19.25 -4.71
CA ALA A 495 -3.92 -19.23 -5.48
C ALA A 495 -4.31 -20.64 -5.97
N VAL A 496 -3.34 -21.41 -6.44
CA VAL A 496 -3.57 -22.81 -6.81
C VAL A 496 -4.00 -23.63 -5.59
N CYS A 497 -3.30 -23.48 -4.44
CA CYS A 497 -3.66 -24.17 -3.20
C CYS A 497 -5.11 -23.90 -2.80
N ARG A 498 -5.55 -22.61 -2.81
CA ARG A 498 -6.94 -22.25 -2.46
C ARG A 498 -7.98 -22.87 -3.39
N LYS A 499 -7.71 -22.92 -4.71
CA LYS A 499 -8.62 -23.56 -5.67
C LYS A 499 -8.71 -25.06 -5.44
N VAL A 500 -7.59 -25.71 -5.16
CA VAL A 500 -7.55 -27.14 -4.84
C VAL A 500 -8.28 -27.42 -3.52
N VAL A 501 -8.15 -26.60 -2.49
CA VAL A 501 -8.96 -26.73 -1.25
C VAL A 501 -10.45 -26.71 -1.58
N LYS A 502 -10.90 -25.76 -2.44
CA LYS A 502 -12.30 -25.69 -2.89
C LYS A 502 -12.75 -26.97 -3.61
N GLU A 503 -11.94 -27.48 -4.55
CA GLU A 503 -12.24 -28.74 -5.28
C GLU A 503 -12.32 -29.94 -4.36
N ARG A 504 -11.50 -29.98 -3.30
CA ARG A 504 -11.47 -31.08 -2.34
C ARG A 504 -12.68 -31.16 -1.43
N ILE A 505 -13.55 -30.17 -1.41
CA ILE A 505 -14.88 -30.26 -0.77
C ILE A 505 -15.69 -31.38 -1.43
N HIS A 506 -15.48 -31.59 -2.73
CA HIS A 506 -16.23 -32.58 -3.53
C HIS A 506 -15.42 -33.82 -3.92
N SER A 507 -14.10 -33.85 -3.71
CA SER A 507 -13.21 -34.95 -4.11
C SER A 507 -11.99 -35.08 -3.22
N THR A 508 -11.70 -36.30 -2.74
CA THR A 508 -10.51 -36.59 -1.91
C THR A 508 -9.27 -36.98 -2.71
N LYS A 509 -9.35 -37.02 -4.06
CA LYS A 509 -8.25 -37.49 -4.93
C LYS A 509 -7.03 -36.56 -4.85
N LEU A 510 -5.83 -37.16 -5.07
CA LEU A 510 -4.60 -36.37 -5.25
C LEU A 510 -4.70 -35.49 -6.51
N VAL A 511 -4.49 -34.21 -6.34
CA VAL A 511 -4.38 -33.26 -7.45
C VAL A 511 -2.91 -33.10 -7.83
N THR A 512 -2.61 -33.27 -9.12
CA THR A 512 -1.26 -33.03 -9.66
C THR A 512 -1.34 -31.88 -10.67
N VAL A 513 -0.67 -30.79 -10.37
CA VAL A 513 -0.57 -29.61 -11.25
C VAL A 513 0.58 -29.84 -12.23
N THR A 514 0.28 -29.70 -13.51
CA THR A 514 1.18 -29.88 -14.65
C THR A 514 1.10 -28.68 -15.58
N LYS A 515 2.04 -28.53 -16.51
CA LYS A 515 2.01 -27.50 -17.56
C LYS A 515 0.71 -27.52 -18.38
N LYS A 516 0.03 -28.68 -18.49
CA LYS A 516 -1.20 -28.83 -19.27
C LYS A 516 -2.44 -28.28 -18.55
N ASN A 517 -2.56 -28.51 -17.25
CA ASN A 517 -3.74 -28.14 -16.46
C ASN A 517 -3.58 -26.89 -15.59
N ILE A 518 -2.43 -26.24 -15.64
CA ILE A 518 -2.18 -25.03 -14.84
C ILE A 518 -3.11 -23.88 -15.20
N THR A 519 -3.54 -23.83 -16.48
CA THR A 519 -4.50 -22.85 -16.98
C THR A 519 -5.87 -22.94 -16.30
N ASP A 520 -6.26 -24.12 -15.80
CA ASP A 520 -7.53 -24.32 -15.09
C ASP A 520 -7.50 -23.60 -13.74
N TYR A 521 -6.30 -23.53 -13.15
CA TYR A 521 -6.06 -22.87 -11.86
C TYR A 521 -5.73 -21.38 -11.98
N LEU A 522 -4.91 -20.98 -12.95
CA LEU A 522 -4.38 -19.61 -13.05
C LEU A 522 -4.99 -18.79 -14.20
N GLY A 523 -5.82 -19.42 -15.04
CA GLY A 523 -6.37 -18.80 -16.25
C GLY A 523 -5.34 -18.73 -17.39
N ARG A 524 -5.58 -17.87 -18.36
CA ARG A 524 -4.70 -17.72 -19.54
C ARG A 524 -3.30 -17.26 -19.13
N ARG A 525 -2.29 -17.76 -19.82
CA ARG A 525 -0.90 -17.28 -19.70
C ARG A 525 -0.84 -15.79 -20.00
N ARG A 526 -0.13 -15.04 -19.14
CA ARG A 526 -0.03 -13.58 -19.23
C ARG A 526 1.10 -13.14 -20.13
N PHE A 527 2.18 -13.92 -20.12
CA PHE A 527 3.39 -13.62 -20.88
C PHE A 527 3.66 -14.73 -21.86
N LYS A 528 4.15 -14.36 -23.05
CA LYS A 528 4.69 -15.33 -24.01
C LYS A 528 6.17 -15.50 -23.71
N PRO A 529 6.70 -16.74 -23.77
CA PRO A 529 8.15 -16.95 -23.70
C PRO A 529 8.85 -16.16 -24.82
N GLU A 530 9.97 -15.53 -24.47
CA GLU A 530 10.83 -14.92 -25.46
C GLU A 530 11.50 -16.05 -26.29
N THR A 531 11.46 -15.92 -27.61
CA THR A 531 12.08 -16.89 -28.54
C THR A 531 12.93 -16.15 -29.55
N ILE A 532 13.97 -16.81 -30.05
CA ILE A 532 14.77 -16.30 -31.17
C ILE A 532 13.91 -16.16 -32.43
N ASN A 533 14.34 -15.34 -33.38
CA ASN A 533 13.71 -15.24 -34.69
C ASN A 533 13.84 -16.58 -35.42
N ALA A 534 12.83 -16.94 -36.21
CA ALA A 534 12.84 -18.21 -36.92
C ALA A 534 13.83 -18.26 -38.07
N LYS A 535 14.28 -17.11 -38.58
CA LYS A 535 15.17 -16.94 -39.71
C LYS A 535 16.11 -15.74 -39.53
N ASP A 536 17.17 -15.74 -40.28
CA ASP A 536 18.07 -14.59 -40.39
C ASP A 536 17.36 -13.49 -41.18
N GLU A 537 17.38 -12.26 -40.67
CA GLU A 537 16.61 -11.16 -41.23
C GLU A 537 17.45 -9.91 -41.39
N VAL A 538 17.19 -9.15 -42.46
CA VAL A 538 17.88 -7.88 -42.74
C VAL A 538 17.30 -6.78 -41.88
N GLY A 539 18.18 -6.02 -41.23
CA GLY A 539 17.79 -4.87 -40.41
C GLY A 539 17.15 -5.23 -39.07
N ILE A 540 17.17 -6.49 -38.66
CA ILE A 540 16.68 -6.92 -37.36
C ILE A 540 17.81 -7.53 -36.55
N CYS A 541 18.10 -6.94 -35.39
CA CYS A 541 19.15 -7.39 -34.49
C CYS A 541 18.62 -7.57 -33.06
N ARG A 542 19.12 -8.59 -32.37
CA ARG A 542 18.71 -8.90 -30.99
C ARG A 542 19.75 -8.35 -30.01
N GLY A 543 19.32 -7.39 -29.19
CA GLY A 543 20.05 -6.91 -28.05
C GLY A 543 19.66 -7.59 -26.74
N LEU A 544 20.43 -7.32 -25.71
CA LEU A 544 20.20 -7.78 -24.36
C LEU A 544 20.05 -6.57 -23.43
N ALA A 545 18.97 -6.55 -22.69
CA ALA A 545 18.67 -5.51 -21.72
C ALA A 545 18.54 -6.08 -20.30
N TRP A 546 18.79 -5.23 -19.33
CA TRP A 546 18.56 -5.52 -17.92
C TRP A 546 17.51 -4.56 -17.38
N THR A 547 16.62 -5.06 -16.56
CA THR A 547 15.55 -4.31 -15.91
C THR A 547 15.49 -4.68 -14.43
N SER A 548 14.76 -3.91 -13.64
CA SER A 548 14.52 -4.21 -12.22
C SER A 548 13.87 -5.58 -11.98
N VAL A 549 13.33 -6.22 -13.02
CA VAL A 549 12.70 -7.55 -12.94
C VAL A 549 13.56 -8.67 -13.53
N GLY A 550 14.78 -8.36 -13.98
CA GLY A 550 15.74 -9.30 -14.55
C GLY A 550 16.13 -8.94 -15.97
N GLY A 551 16.91 -9.85 -16.61
CA GLY A 551 17.31 -9.69 -18.01
C GLY A 551 16.18 -10.03 -18.98
N CYS A 552 16.16 -9.34 -20.13
CA CYS A 552 15.25 -9.60 -21.25
C CYS A 552 16.01 -9.42 -22.58
N THR A 553 15.46 -10.01 -23.65
CA THR A 553 15.94 -9.75 -25.01
C THR A 553 15.20 -8.54 -25.58
N LEU A 554 15.89 -7.80 -26.46
CA LEU A 554 15.40 -6.58 -27.08
C LEU A 554 15.55 -6.72 -28.59
N SER A 555 14.47 -6.66 -29.36
CA SER A 555 14.53 -6.58 -30.82
C SER A 555 14.78 -5.13 -31.24
N VAL A 556 15.73 -4.91 -32.11
CA VAL A 556 15.98 -3.63 -32.78
C VAL A 556 15.69 -3.82 -34.26
N GLU A 557 14.75 -3.07 -34.78
CA GLU A 557 14.29 -3.13 -36.17
C GLU A 557 14.67 -1.85 -36.92
N VAL A 558 15.28 -1.95 -38.08
CA VAL A 558 15.73 -0.81 -38.87
C VAL A 558 15.15 -0.88 -40.28
N ASN A 559 14.54 0.23 -40.70
CA ASN A 559 14.09 0.43 -42.07
C ASN A 559 14.84 1.61 -42.69
N ILE A 560 15.26 1.40 -43.94
CA ILE A 560 15.90 2.40 -44.81
C ILE A 560 14.87 2.86 -45.84
N LEU A 561 14.62 4.16 -45.85
CA LEU A 561 13.58 4.78 -46.67
C LEU A 561 14.19 5.89 -47.54
N LYS A 562 13.64 6.15 -48.72
CA LYS A 562 13.98 7.36 -49.50
C LYS A 562 13.43 8.57 -48.75
N GLY A 563 14.26 9.57 -48.50
CA GLY A 563 13.87 10.72 -47.69
C GLY A 563 14.76 11.93 -47.88
N LYS A 564 14.96 12.66 -46.81
CA LYS A 564 15.76 13.91 -46.74
C LYS A 564 16.89 13.85 -45.72
N GLY A 565 17.41 12.67 -45.46
CA GLY A 565 18.43 12.46 -44.46
C GLY A 565 17.94 12.53 -43.01
N ASN A 566 16.65 12.23 -42.79
CA ASN A 566 16.10 12.24 -41.44
C ASN A 566 16.40 10.93 -40.69
N PHE A 567 16.72 11.05 -39.42
CA PHE A 567 16.99 9.93 -38.54
C PHE A 567 15.98 9.91 -37.40
N LYS A 568 15.27 8.79 -37.26
CA LYS A 568 14.19 8.66 -36.29
C LYS A 568 14.30 7.39 -35.48
N ILE A 569 14.17 7.50 -34.15
CA ILE A 569 14.04 6.36 -33.24
C ILE A 569 12.66 6.38 -32.60
N THR A 570 12.04 5.21 -32.48
CA THR A 570 10.72 5.03 -31.84
C THR A 570 10.72 3.79 -30.96
N GLY A 571 9.81 3.72 -29.98
CA GLY A 571 9.67 2.57 -29.05
C GLY A 571 9.76 2.93 -27.57
N ASN A 572 9.40 4.17 -27.19
CA ASN A 572 9.49 4.68 -25.83
C ASN A 572 10.92 4.64 -25.28
N VAL A 573 11.82 5.27 -26.02
CA VAL A 573 13.27 5.29 -25.80
C VAL A 573 13.65 6.52 -24.97
N GLY A 574 14.51 6.35 -23.97
CA GLY A 574 15.04 7.43 -23.14
C GLY A 574 16.24 8.14 -23.79
N LYS A 575 16.65 9.25 -23.18
CA LYS A 575 17.72 10.13 -23.72
C LYS A 575 19.07 9.44 -23.88
N VAL A 576 19.47 8.59 -22.94
CA VAL A 576 20.77 7.90 -22.98
C VAL A 576 20.81 6.92 -24.15
N MET A 577 19.70 6.22 -24.43
CA MET A 577 19.62 5.33 -25.59
C MET A 577 19.57 6.11 -26.91
N GLU A 578 18.98 7.31 -26.92
CA GLU A 578 19.01 8.21 -28.07
C GLU A 578 20.42 8.75 -28.36
N GLU A 579 21.21 9.07 -27.32
CA GLU A 579 22.62 9.44 -27.45
C GLU A 579 23.46 8.27 -28.02
N SER A 580 23.23 7.05 -27.52
CA SER A 580 23.87 5.83 -28.00
C SER A 580 23.56 5.56 -29.47
N TYR A 581 22.33 5.81 -29.90
CA TYR A 581 21.91 5.75 -31.30
C TYR A 581 22.69 6.76 -32.15
N ASN A 582 22.78 8.01 -31.69
CA ASN A 582 23.53 9.06 -32.42
C ASN A 582 25.01 8.74 -32.54
N ALA A 583 25.60 8.14 -31.49
CA ALA A 583 26.99 7.68 -31.54
C ALA A 583 27.19 6.56 -32.58
N ALA A 584 26.31 5.57 -32.59
CA ALA A 584 26.32 4.48 -33.56
C ALA A 584 26.19 4.99 -35.01
N LEU A 585 25.27 5.92 -35.26
CA LEU A 585 25.06 6.54 -36.56
C LEU A 585 26.30 7.34 -37.01
N SER A 586 26.90 8.14 -36.10
CA SER A 586 28.08 8.91 -36.36
C SER A 586 29.25 8.01 -36.76
N TYR A 587 29.42 6.88 -36.06
CA TYR A 587 30.42 5.87 -36.42
C TYR A 587 30.19 5.32 -37.82
N ILE A 588 28.96 4.91 -38.16
CA ILE A 588 28.64 4.35 -39.47
C ILE A 588 28.89 5.37 -40.60
N ARG A 589 28.51 6.62 -40.41
CA ARG A 589 28.71 7.69 -41.38
C ARG A 589 30.21 7.97 -41.62
N ALA A 590 31.01 7.99 -40.55
CA ALA A 590 32.43 8.27 -40.62
C ALA A 590 33.22 7.12 -41.30
N ASN A 591 32.76 5.88 -41.22
CA ASN A 591 33.42 4.69 -41.71
C ASN A 591 32.60 3.97 -42.81
N ALA A 592 31.73 4.69 -43.53
CA ALA A 592 30.80 4.10 -44.49
C ALA A 592 31.54 3.29 -45.59
N GLU A 593 32.62 3.82 -46.13
CA GLU A 593 33.45 3.16 -47.15
C GLU A 593 34.07 1.86 -46.63
N GLU A 594 34.71 1.91 -45.44
CA GLU A 594 35.31 0.74 -44.80
C GLU A 594 34.30 -0.35 -44.48
N LEU A 595 33.12 0.06 -44.01
CA LEU A 595 32.00 -0.83 -43.71
C LEU A 595 31.32 -1.36 -44.97
N GLY A 596 31.63 -0.85 -46.18
CA GLY A 596 30.95 -1.20 -47.42
C GLY A 596 29.47 -0.79 -47.44
N VAL A 597 29.17 0.36 -46.83
CA VAL A 597 27.83 0.98 -46.83
C VAL A 597 27.78 1.98 -47.98
N ASP A 598 27.10 1.63 -49.05
CA ASP A 598 26.89 2.46 -50.23
C ASP A 598 25.48 3.05 -50.23
N ILE A 599 25.27 4.09 -49.45
CA ILE A 599 24.01 4.84 -49.37
C ILE A 599 24.25 6.34 -49.38
N ASP A 600 23.35 7.07 -50.01
CA ASP A 600 23.33 8.53 -49.94
C ASP A 600 22.59 8.97 -48.67
N PHE A 601 23.34 9.38 -47.64
CA PHE A 601 22.82 9.81 -46.36
C PHE A 601 21.95 11.08 -46.43
N GLU A 602 22.14 11.90 -47.47
CA GLU A 602 21.35 13.14 -47.62
C GLU A 602 19.92 12.86 -48.15
N HIS A 603 19.76 11.77 -48.94
CA HIS A 603 18.51 11.38 -49.52
C HIS A 603 17.92 10.07 -48.94
N THR A 604 18.46 9.66 -47.77
CA THR A 604 18.05 8.40 -47.14
C THR A 604 17.60 8.65 -45.68
N ASP A 605 16.37 8.34 -45.40
CA ASP A 605 15.83 8.36 -44.01
C ASP A 605 16.10 6.99 -43.35
N VAL A 606 16.57 7.00 -42.10
CA VAL A 606 16.75 5.81 -41.27
C VAL A 606 15.77 5.83 -40.11
N HIS A 607 14.94 4.82 -40.03
CA HIS A 607 13.99 4.66 -38.95
C HIS A 607 14.33 3.42 -38.14
N ILE A 608 14.68 3.63 -36.88
CA ILE A 608 14.84 2.55 -35.89
C ILE A 608 13.56 2.44 -35.07
N HIS A 609 13.08 1.21 -34.92
CA HIS A 609 11.99 0.90 -34.04
C HIS A 609 12.40 -0.17 -33.02
N ILE A 610 12.12 0.08 -31.74
CA ILE A 610 12.31 -0.89 -30.68
C ILE A 610 10.93 -1.29 -30.16
N PRO A 611 10.41 -2.48 -30.51
CA PRO A 611 9.09 -2.93 -30.13
C PRO A 611 8.81 -2.88 -28.63
N GLU A 612 7.55 -3.09 -28.22
CA GLU A 612 7.06 -2.99 -26.85
C GLU A 612 7.11 -1.55 -26.28
N GLY A 613 6.53 -0.59 -27.00
CA GLY A 613 6.47 0.83 -26.59
C GLY A 613 5.80 1.13 -25.25
N ALA A 614 5.08 0.17 -24.66
CA ALA A 614 4.50 0.30 -23.33
C ALA A 614 5.57 0.30 -22.20
N THR A 615 6.76 -0.26 -22.47
CA THR A 615 7.85 -0.35 -21.49
C THR A 615 8.90 0.70 -21.83
N PRO A 616 9.21 1.65 -20.91
CA PRO A 616 10.33 2.58 -21.10
C PRO A 616 11.65 1.83 -21.23
N LYS A 617 12.49 2.26 -22.16
CA LYS A 617 13.82 1.68 -22.41
C LYS A 617 14.84 2.80 -22.41
N ASP A 618 15.86 2.67 -21.58
CA ASP A 618 16.96 3.63 -21.52
C ASP A 618 18.27 2.92 -21.19
N GLY A 619 19.38 3.44 -21.70
CA GLY A 619 20.70 2.93 -21.44
C GLY A 619 21.57 2.82 -22.69
N PRO A 620 22.92 2.89 -22.54
CA PRO A 620 23.86 2.92 -23.66
C PRO A 620 24.16 1.51 -24.23
N SER A 621 23.82 0.43 -23.51
CA SER A 621 24.25 -0.95 -23.81
C SER A 621 23.65 -1.58 -25.08
N ALA A 622 22.74 -0.87 -25.76
CA ALA A 622 22.18 -1.29 -27.05
C ALA A 622 22.94 -0.71 -28.26
N GLY A 623 24.03 0.04 -28.04
CA GLY A 623 24.75 0.74 -29.08
C GLY A 623 25.25 -0.15 -30.19
N ILE A 624 25.94 -1.25 -29.89
CA ILE A 624 26.40 -2.21 -30.89
C ILE A 624 25.22 -2.94 -31.60
N THR A 625 24.14 -3.16 -30.91
CA THR A 625 22.93 -3.77 -31.49
C THR A 625 22.31 -2.86 -32.54
N MET A 626 22.17 -1.57 -32.22
CA MET A 626 21.59 -0.57 -33.12
C MET A 626 22.54 -0.37 -34.34
N ALA A 627 23.84 -0.29 -34.10
CA ALA A 627 24.83 -0.18 -35.18
C ALA A 627 24.77 -1.39 -36.11
N THR A 628 24.73 -2.62 -35.58
CA THR A 628 24.59 -3.85 -36.38
C THR A 628 23.35 -3.87 -37.21
N ALA A 629 22.19 -3.52 -36.61
CA ALA A 629 20.91 -3.49 -37.31
C ALA A 629 20.92 -2.43 -38.45
N MET A 630 21.51 -1.26 -38.22
CA MET A 630 21.67 -0.22 -39.24
C MET A 630 22.59 -0.68 -40.41
N VAL A 631 23.76 -1.22 -40.08
CA VAL A 631 24.67 -1.72 -41.11
C VAL A 631 24.04 -2.85 -41.92
N SER A 632 23.38 -3.78 -41.26
CA SER A 632 22.59 -4.87 -41.91
C SER A 632 21.58 -4.30 -42.90
N ALA A 633 20.74 -3.33 -42.43
CA ALA A 633 19.71 -2.72 -43.28
C ALA A 633 20.32 -1.95 -44.49
N MET A 634 21.44 -1.23 -44.28
CA MET A 634 22.11 -0.45 -45.30
C MET A 634 22.78 -1.33 -46.33
N LYS A 635 23.45 -2.39 -45.89
CA LYS A 635 24.12 -3.37 -46.78
C LYS A 635 23.17 -4.42 -47.35
N LYS A 636 21.92 -4.53 -46.82
CA LYS A 636 20.97 -5.59 -47.14
C LYS A 636 21.53 -7.00 -46.85
N VAL A 637 22.37 -7.12 -45.85
CA VAL A 637 22.92 -8.40 -45.39
C VAL A 637 22.17 -8.83 -44.12
N PRO A 638 21.69 -10.06 -44.03
CA PRO A 638 20.89 -10.49 -42.88
C PRO A 638 21.80 -10.64 -41.62
N VAL A 639 21.19 -10.39 -40.45
CA VAL A 639 21.77 -10.70 -39.15
C VAL A 639 21.39 -12.12 -38.78
N ARG A 640 22.30 -12.89 -38.22
CA ARG A 640 22.05 -14.25 -37.74
C ARG A 640 20.99 -14.25 -36.64
N SER A 641 20.04 -15.14 -36.74
CA SER A 641 18.89 -15.26 -35.82
C SER A 641 19.27 -15.87 -34.46
N ASP A 642 20.36 -16.65 -34.40
CA ASP A 642 20.84 -17.36 -33.22
C ASP A 642 21.80 -16.55 -32.35
N ILE A 643 22.00 -15.26 -32.66
CA ILE A 643 22.92 -14.35 -31.98
C ILE A 643 22.15 -13.30 -31.16
N ALA A 644 22.74 -12.91 -30.04
CA ALA A 644 22.39 -11.69 -29.33
C ALA A 644 23.65 -10.93 -28.95
N MET A 645 23.52 -9.64 -28.70
CA MET A 645 24.66 -8.81 -28.35
C MET A 645 24.31 -7.73 -27.33
N THR A 646 25.30 -7.26 -26.61
CA THR A 646 25.21 -6.11 -25.73
C THR A 646 26.55 -5.41 -25.63
N GLY A 647 26.57 -4.09 -25.71
CA GLY A 647 27.76 -3.27 -25.67
C GLY A 647 27.39 -1.82 -25.95
N GLU A 648 28.11 -0.91 -25.30
CA GLU A 648 28.09 0.50 -25.65
C GLU A 648 29.04 0.73 -26.81
N ILE A 649 28.74 1.66 -27.68
CA ILE A 649 29.61 2.02 -28.83
C ILE A 649 30.09 3.46 -28.71
N SER A 650 31.40 3.66 -28.91
CA SER A 650 31.94 5.01 -29.09
C SER A 650 31.79 5.48 -30.53
N ILE A 651 31.91 6.79 -30.77
CA ILE A 651 31.90 7.37 -32.12
C ILE A 651 33.10 6.90 -33.00
N ARG A 652 34.08 6.20 -32.42
CA ARG A 652 35.21 5.59 -33.09
C ARG A 652 35.07 4.09 -33.28
N GLY A 653 33.95 3.50 -32.93
CA GLY A 653 33.70 2.07 -33.07
C GLY A 653 34.24 1.19 -31.94
N LYS A 654 34.84 1.76 -30.87
CA LYS A 654 35.24 0.97 -29.71
C LYS A 654 34.02 0.46 -29.00
N VAL A 655 34.02 -0.84 -28.62
CA VAL A 655 32.99 -1.49 -27.84
C VAL A 655 33.35 -1.32 -26.36
N MET A 656 32.45 -0.69 -25.60
CA MET A 656 32.67 -0.34 -24.20
C MET A 656 31.88 -1.21 -23.25
N PRO A 657 32.32 -1.39 -21.98
CA PRO A 657 31.74 -2.31 -21.02
C PRO A 657 30.31 -1.90 -20.57
N ILE A 658 29.58 -2.90 -20.11
CA ILE A 658 28.19 -2.76 -19.71
C ILE A 658 27.93 -3.41 -18.33
N GLY A 659 26.85 -3.02 -17.67
CA GLY A 659 26.39 -3.64 -16.45
C GLY A 659 25.36 -4.76 -16.66
N GLY A 660 25.19 -5.62 -15.64
CA GLY A 660 24.15 -6.65 -15.59
C GLY A 660 24.37 -7.79 -16.59
N LEU A 661 25.62 -8.18 -16.85
CA LEU A 661 25.95 -9.22 -17.82
C LEU A 661 25.31 -10.57 -17.45
N LYS A 662 25.32 -10.94 -16.18
CA LYS A 662 24.73 -12.20 -15.70
C LYS A 662 23.26 -12.32 -16.10
N GLU A 663 22.46 -11.31 -15.82
CA GLU A 663 21.01 -11.29 -16.12
C GLU A 663 20.76 -11.31 -17.64
N LYS A 664 21.57 -10.58 -18.41
CA LYS A 664 21.51 -10.51 -19.86
C LYS A 664 21.80 -11.87 -20.51
N VAL A 665 22.85 -12.55 -20.08
CA VAL A 665 23.20 -13.88 -20.58
C VAL A 665 22.12 -14.93 -20.26
N LEU A 666 21.60 -14.91 -19.05
CA LEU A 666 20.52 -15.83 -18.67
C LEU A 666 19.22 -15.58 -19.45
N ALA A 667 18.94 -14.33 -19.82
CA ALA A 667 17.83 -14.02 -20.72
C ALA A 667 18.07 -14.53 -22.14
N ALA A 668 19.27 -14.34 -22.69
CA ALA A 668 19.66 -14.87 -23.99
C ALA A 668 19.53 -16.41 -24.03
N LYS A 669 19.98 -17.10 -22.99
CA LYS A 669 19.84 -18.56 -22.86
C LYS A 669 18.36 -18.99 -22.90
N ARG A 670 17.49 -18.33 -22.13
CA ARG A 670 16.05 -18.63 -22.12
C ARG A 670 15.40 -18.42 -23.50
N ALA A 671 15.85 -17.40 -24.22
CA ALA A 671 15.38 -17.14 -25.58
C ALA A 671 15.89 -18.14 -26.63
N GLY A 672 16.87 -18.99 -26.27
CA GLY A 672 17.46 -19.99 -27.16
C GLY A 672 18.63 -19.48 -28.01
N VAL A 673 19.23 -18.35 -27.64
CA VAL A 673 20.42 -17.79 -28.27
C VAL A 673 21.60 -18.75 -28.10
N LYS A 674 22.40 -18.91 -29.17
CA LYS A 674 23.56 -19.81 -29.18
C LYS A 674 24.89 -19.06 -29.11
N LYS A 675 24.91 -17.79 -29.55
CA LYS A 675 26.12 -16.96 -29.57
C LYS A 675 25.81 -15.60 -28.97
N ILE A 676 26.65 -15.15 -28.04
CA ILE A 676 26.50 -13.83 -27.40
C ILE A 676 27.76 -13.02 -27.64
N ILE A 677 27.61 -11.81 -28.17
CA ILE A 677 28.72 -10.86 -28.37
C ILE A 677 28.70 -9.86 -27.21
N ILE A 678 29.81 -9.76 -26.52
CA ILE A 678 30.02 -8.90 -25.35
C ILE A 678 31.30 -8.09 -25.46
N PRO A 679 31.44 -6.95 -24.77
CA PRO A 679 32.70 -6.22 -24.71
C PRO A 679 33.82 -7.04 -24.09
N VAL A 680 35.03 -6.92 -24.59
CA VAL A 680 36.19 -7.61 -24.04
C VAL A 680 36.44 -7.25 -22.58
N GLU A 681 36.15 -6.03 -22.15
CA GLU A 681 36.31 -5.55 -20.78
C GLU A 681 35.36 -6.23 -19.80
N ASN A 682 34.26 -6.87 -20.28
CA ASN A 682 33.36 -7.67 -19.48
C ASN A 682 33.76 -9.16 -19.37
N ALA A 683 34.90 -9.57 -19.88
CA ALA A 683 35.36 -10.95 -19.76
C ALA A 683 35.43 -11.46 -18.29
N PRO A 684 35.88 -10.66 -17.31
CA PRO A 684 35.88 -11.07 -15.90
C PRO A 684 34.47 -11.36 -15.36
N ASP A 685 33.44 -10.64 -15.83
CA ASP A 685 32.08 -10.81 -15.38
C ASP A 685 31.49 -12.19 -15.76
N LEU A 686 32.11 -12.87 -16.74
CA LEU A 686 31.73 -14.25 -17.09
C LEU A 686 31.93 -15.25 -15.95
N GLU A 687 32.86 -14.95 -15.02
CA GLU A 687 33.08 -15.80 -13.83
C GLU A 687 31.87 -15.77 -12.87
N GLU A 688 31.11 -14.66 -12.87
CA GLU A 688 29.92 -14.52 -12.03
C GLU A 688 28.70 -15.29 -12.57
N ILE A 689 28.76 -15.73 -13.83
CA ILE A 689 27.68 -16.46 -14.48
C ILE A 689 27.78 -17.94 -14.08
N PRO A 690 26.72 -18.53 -13.51
CA PRO A 690 26.70 -19.95 -13.18
C PRO A 690 26.99 -20.82 -14.42
N GLU A 691 27.65 -21.97 -14.22
CA GLU A 691 28.01 -22.89 -15.30
C GLU A 691 26.81 -23.25 -16.19
N TYR A 692 25.66 -23.57 -15.58
CA TYR A 692 24.45 -23.82 -16.35
C TYR A 692 24.03 -22.64 -17.25
N GLY A 693 24.38 -21.41 -16.90
CA GLY A 693 24.11 -20.22 -17.71
C GLY A 693 24.96 -20.13 -18.97
N LYS A 694 26.15 -20.70 -18.92
CA LYS A 694 27.13 -20.70 -20.02
C LYS A 694 27.00 -21.89 -20.97
N GLU A 695 26.40 -22.99 -20.51
CA GLU A 695 26.20 -24.19 -21.32
C GLU A 695 25.52 -23.94 -22.66
N ASN A 696 26.12 -24.45 -23.74
CA ASN A 696 25.61 -24.31 -25.13
C ASN A 696 25.57 -22.87 -25.64
N ILE A 697 26.33 -21.95 -25.06
CA ILE A 697 26.48 -20.57 -25.53
C ILE A 697 27.96 -20.32 -25.87
N GLU A 698 28.19 -19.83 -27.06
CA GLU A 698 29.49 -19.31 -27.50
C GLU A 698 29.60 -17.81 -27.16
N PHE A 699 30.66 -17.40 -26.45
CA PHE A 699 30.91 -16.01 -26.15
C PHE A 699 31.96 -15.44 -27.10
N VAL A 700 31.61 -14.31 -27.73
CA VAL A 700 32.53 -13.54 -28.56
C VAL A 700 32.90 -12.25 -27.83
N LEU A 701 34.18 -12.07 -27.56
CA LEU A 701 34.72 -10.86 -26.96
C LEU A 701 35.05 -9.85 -28.05
N ALA A 702 34.35 -8.73 -28.08
CA ALA A 702 34.52 -7.70 -29.08
C ALA A 702 35.23 -6.47 -28.47
N GLU A 703 36.28 -5.98 -29.15
CA GLU A 703 36.97 -4.73 -28.82
C GLU A 703 36.49 -3.61 -29.74
N GLN A 704 36.26 -3.94 -31.00
CA GLN A 704 35.84 -3.00 -32.05
C GLN A 704 34.52 -3.45 -32.71
N MET A 705 33.83 -2.49 -33.32
CA MET A 705 32.58 -2.78 -34.03
C MET A 705 32.79 -3.75 -35.21
N ASN A 706 33.96 -3.81 -35.82
CA ASN A 706 34.26 -4.79 -36.87
C ASN A 706 34.25 -6.22 -36.35
N ASP A 707 34.63 -6.47 -35.08
CA ASP A 707 34.51 -7.79 -34.43
C ASP A 707 33.06 -8.20 -34.30
N VAL A 708 32.21 -7.23 -33.96
CA VAL A 708 30.77 -7.44 -33.83
C VAL A 708 30.15 -7.80 -35.19
N LEU A 709 30.41 -7.01 -36.22
CA LEU A 709 29.84 -7.19 -37.56
C LEU A 709 30.29 -8.50 -38.22
N SER A 710 31.56 -8.86 -38.11
CA SER A 710 32.09 -10.09 -38.69
C SER A 710 31.51 -11.36 -38.06
N ASN A 711 31.05 -11.29 -36.80
CA ASN A 711 30.44 -12.41 -36.10
C ASN A 711 28.90 -12.42 -36.19
N SER A 712 28.25 -11.32 -36.56
CA SER A 712 26.80 -11.17 -36.54
C SER A 712 26.14 -11.18 -37.92
N LEU A 713 26.84 -10.72 -38.96
CA LEU A 713 26.30 -10.72 -40.32
C LEU A 713 26.59 -12.05 -41.02
N VAL A 714 25.69 -12.45 -41.93
CA VAL A 714 25.81 -13.71 -42.69
C VAL A 714 26.70 -13.56 -43.87
#